data_e0d9affe0cf86fa2e11b96258b4d141e
#
_entry.id   e0d9affe0cf86fa2e11b96258b4d141e
#
_cell.length_a   1.000
_cell.length_b   1.000
_cell.length_c   1.000
_cell.angle_alpha   90.00
_cell.angle_beta   90.00
_cell.angle_gamma   90.00
#
_symmetry.space_group_name_H-M   'P 1'
#
loop_
_entity.id
_entity.type
_entity.pdbx_description
1 polymer ?
#
loop_
_entity_poly.entity_id
_entity_poly.type
_entity_poly.pdbx_seq_one_letter_code
_entity_poly.pdbx_strand_id
1 'polypeptide(L)'
;MRPLLWALLPFCVAITLSTYGLTGTLQFLLATLAVPAAALSLVFHGRTRRKLLLVAISWGIGFLWCMGYQQLVCAPAQRFLGEGKAFAATVTAYPKETDYGHSIQVEVHPKDDRAFRALLYLAEGGGNLEPGDQLTGTGNFVDASVRREHTTHIYTAQGIFVLGKKVVLTQVRHTDRDSPRWWLTRASHWLVEQLDCLYSGEAAGILQALTAGDQSGLSDRFRSDLSRTGLSHITAVSGMHLVFFVEFLLLLPGGRRWKSVLALPLLVFFALFTGASPSVVRAAVMEGILLLGNLLLREYDSWTALTVALFVLLAQNPFAIGSIGLQLSFASVVGIRLFMPKRQEREEVPPKWKQWLWRLWQSVALTLSAVVFTLPLSVYYFDNISLIAPLANLAVLWCIPLLMGGGFLTGLLAGVALPLAKLLTLPVSLLANSLTAAIHWFSLRPFAALDGTSPWMRLWLLFTYLLLLLYYLGKPKGWKVAGLFGVSVAALVTLVLGYRQTMSSCAMTTQVLDVGQGQCVLFVSQDHAAVVDCGGSGMNSAGDKLGNQLELLGIRELDALILTHYDSDHINGLEALLERTRVTQVIAPTLEADSQDAETVKTLCARYDIPWNQLKRDETLSVGAGRLEIYAPLTEGKSNESGLAVVSTVHDFDVLVTGDMNKATEKKLLKAKPLPDVEVLVAGHHGSSYSTGKELLDATTPEAAVISVGEENSYGHPGQATLDRLKERNIAVYRTDLEGTITIQED
;
A
#
# COMPACT_ATOMS: atom_id res chain seq x y z
N MET A 1 -6.11 -37.84 11.19
CA MET A 1 -5.55 -36.88 12.14
C MET A 1 -4.44 -36.12 11.46
N ARG A 2 -4.30 -34.82 11.74
CA ARG A 2 -3.27 -33.95 11.17
C ARG A 2 -2.18 -33.66 12.22
N PRO A 3 -1.23 -34.58 12.48
CA PRO A 3 -0.26 -34.42 13.56
C PRO A 3 0.64 -33.18 13.37
N LEU A 4 1.02 -32.84 12.13
CA LEU A 4 1.82 -31.67 11.83
C LEU A 4 1.10 -30.36 12.20
N LEU A 5 -0.21 -30.27 12.07
CA LEU A 5 -0.96 -29.09 12.47
C LEU A 5 -0.85 -28.84 13.99
N TRP A 6 -0.95 -29.90 14.81
CA TRP A 6 -0.80 -29.80 16.27
C TRP A 6 0.65 -29.51 16.70
N ALA A 7 1.63 -29.87 15.87
CA ALA A 7 3.04 -29.60 16.12
C ALA A 7 3.48 -28.20 15.67
N LEU A 8 3.00 -27.69 14.54
CA LEU A 8 3.52 -26.47 13.95
C LEU A 8 2.68 -25.22 14.24
N LEU A 9 1.36 -25.34 14.35
CA LEU A 9 0.48 -24.19 14.58
C LEU A 9 0.76 -23.48 15.93
N PRO A 10 0.96 -24.19 17.08
CA PRO A 10 1.29 -23.52 18.34
C PRO A 10 2.63 -22.76 18.28
N PHE A 11 3.61 -23.27 17.54
CA PHE A 11 4.86 -22.56 17.27
C PHE A 11 4.60 -21.24 16.54
N CYS A 12 3.80 -21.27 15.47
CA CYS A 12 3.46 -20.08 14.71
C CYS A 12 2.70 -19.05 15.56
N VAL A 13 1.75 -19.52 16.39
CA VAL A 13 1.00 -18.64 17.31
C VAL A 13 1.93 -18.01 18.35
N ALA A 14 2.85 -18.78 18.95
CA ALA A 14 3.81 -18.26 19.91
C ALA A 14 4.69 -17.17 19.30
N ILE A 15 5.18 -17.36 18.07
CA ILE A 15 5.97 -16.34 17.35
C ILE A 15 5.12 -15.09 17.08
N THR A 16 3.89 -15.25 16.61
CA THR A 16 2.99 -14.11 16.34
C THR A 16 2.77 -13.26 17.59
N LEU A 17 2.47 -13.91 18.71
CA LEU A 17 2.31 -13.22 20.00
C LEU A 17 3.60 -12.52 20.44
N SER A 18 4.77 -13.17 20.25
CA SER A 18 6.07 -12.57 20.52
C SER A 18 6.35 -11.31 19.72
N THR A 19 5.91 -11.27 18.46
CA THR A 19 6.20 -10.16 17.54
C THR A 19 5.37 -8.92 17.85
N TYR A 20 4.09 -9.11 18.21
CA TYR A 20 3.13 -8.00 18.31
C TYR A 20 2.90 -7.41 19.71
N GLY A 21 3.56 -7.80 20.73
CA GLY A 21 3.26 -7.13 21.98
C GLY A 21 3.87 -7.65 23.25
N LEU A 22 4.88 -8.50 23.18
CA LEU A 22 5.43 -9.09 24.38
C LEU A 22 6.87 -8.61 24.63
N THR A 23 7.13 -8.07 25.81
CA THR A 23 8.48 -7.81 26.29
C THR A 23 9.23 -9.13 26.56
N GLY A 24 10.56 -9.10 26.54
CA GLY A 24 11.39 -10.29 26.74
C GLY A 24 11.04 -11.08 28.02
N THR A 25 10.71 -10.39 29.13
CA THR A 25 10.28 -11.02 30.38
C THR A 25 8.97 -11.79 30.20
N LEU A 26 7.98 -11.20 29.53
CA LEU A 26 6.69 -11.85 29.29
C LEU A 26 6.80 -12.99 28.29
N GLN A 27 7.66 -12.86 27.27
CA GLN A 27 7.98 -13.96 26.35
C GLN A 27 8.55 -15.16 27.11
N PHE A 28 9.49 -14.92 28.04
CA PHE A 28 10.07 -15.98 28.87
C PHE A 28 9.02 -16.64 29.76
N LEU A 29 8.16 -15.86 30.44
CA LEU A 29 7.06 -16.38 31.26
C LEU A 29 6.11 -17.25 30.45
N LEU A 30 5.73 -16.82 29.26
CA LEU A 30 4.85 -17.59 28.38
C LEU A 30 5.53 -18.84 27.83
N ALA A 31 6.84 -18.82 27.60
CA ALA A 31 7.61 -20.00 27.24
C ALA A 31 7.59 -21.04 28.38
N THR A 32 7.71 -20.59 29.63
CA THR A 32 7.71 -21.49 30.81
C THR A 32 6.36 -22.15 31.05
N LEU A 33 5.23 -21.59 30.56
CA LEU A 33 3.92 -22.24 30.59
C LEU A 33 3.87 -23.56 29.80
N ALA A 34 4.81 -23.80 28.92
CA ALA A 34 4.99 -25.09 28.25
C ALA A 34 5.25 -26.23 29.26
N VAL A 35 5.94 -25.95 30.38
CA VAL A 35 6.28 -26.96 31.40
C VAL A 35 5.03 -27.48 32.13
N PRO A 36 4.20 -26.63 32.78
CA PRO A 36 2.97 -27.12 33.42
C PRO A 36 1.96 -27.70 32.41
N ALA A 37 1.91 -27.18 31.18
CA ALA A 37 1.08 -27.77 30.13
C ALA A 37 1.57 -29.15 29.71
N ALA A 38 2.87 -29.38 29.62
CA ALA A 38 3.45 -30.70 29.39
C ALA A 38 3.18 -31.67 30.59
N ALA A 39 3.34 -31.17 31.82
CA ALA A 39 3.00 -31.95 33.03
C ALA A 39 1.50 -32.33 33.06
N LEU A 40 0.62 -31.38 32.75
CA LEU A 40 -0.83 -31.66 32.66
C LEU A 40 -1.14 -32.75 31.62
N SER A 41 -0.34 -32.83 30.54
CA SER A 41 -0.51 -33.87 29.54
C SER A 41 -0.37 -35.30 30.10
N LEU A 42 0.35 -35.48 31.23
CA LEU A 42 0.53 -36.78 31.88
C LEU A 42 -0.75 -37.32 32.51
N VAL A 43 -1.72 -36.45 32.86
CA VAL A 43 -3.04 -36.82 33.36
C VAL A 43 -3.87 -37.49 32.29
N PHE A 44 -3.61 -37.22 31.01
CA PHE A 44 -4.35 -37.78 29.89
C PHE A 44 -3.66 -39.03 29.31
N HIS A 45 -4.41 -39.82 28.54
CA HIS A 45 -3.89 -41.07 27.95
C HIS A 45 -4.04 -41.05 26.40
N GLY A 46 -3.23 -41.85 25.74
CA GLY A 46 -3.34 -42.11 24.31
C GLY A 46 -3.14 -40.87 23.41
N ARG A 47 -4.10 -40.63 22.53
CA ARG A 47 -4.01 -39.57 21.50
C ARG A 47 -4.09 -38.15 22.07
N THR A 48 -4.84 -37.94 23.14
CA THR A 48 -4.98 -36.62 23.80
C THR A 48 -3.68 -36.20 24.46
N ARG A 49 -3.00 -37.10 25.17
CA ARG A 49 -1.68 -36.88 25.77
C ARG A 49 -0.67 -36.43 24.70
N ARG A 50 -0.60 -37.16 23.57
CA ARG A 50 0.34 -36.81 22.48
C ARG A 50 0.07 -35.43 21.89
N LYS A 51 -1.19 -35.06 21.70
CA LYS A 51 -1.56 -33.74 21.20
C LYS A 51 -1.16 -32.62 22.17
N LEU A 52 -1.50 -32.74 23.44
CA LEU A 52 -1.16 -31.74 24.46
C LEU A 52 0.35 -31.59 24.62
N LEU A 53 1.08 -32.68 24.57
CA LEU A 53 2.54 -32.65 24.64
C LEU A 53 3.14 -31.94 23.40
N LEU A 54 2.66 -32.25 22.20
CA LEU A 54 3.11 -31.55 20.98
C LEU A 54 2.80 -30.07 21.04
N VAL A 55 1.61 -29.69 21.49
CA VAL A 55 1.23 -28.27 21.64
C VAL A 55 2.16 -27.57 22.63
N ALA A 56 2.38 -28.15 23.82
CA ALA A 56 3.22 -27.56 24.86
C ALA A 56 4.68 -27.38 24.39
N ILE A 57 5.27 -28.41 23.80
CA ILE A 57 6.66 -28.36 23.30
C ILE A 57 6.77 -27.30 22.18
N SER A 58 5.88 -27.33 21.20
CA SER A 58 5.92 -26.38 20.07
C SER A 58 5.72 -24.93 20.50
N TRP A 59 4.84 -24.71 21.48
CA TRP A 59 4.62 -23.41 22.08
C TRP A 59 5.91 -22.86 22.72
N GLY A 60 6.55 -23.66 23.60
CA GLY A 60 7.80 -23.28 24.24
C GLY A 60 8.92 -23.01 23.24
N ILE A 61 9.09 -23.90 22.26
CA ILE A 61 10.09 -23.73 21.20
C ILE A 61 9.84 -22.44 20.41
N GLY A 62 8.59 -22.07 20.10
CA GLY A 62 8.25 -20.86 19.36
C GLY A 62 8.73 -19.59 20.06
N PHE A 63 8.51 -19.45 21.37
CA PHE A 63 9.00 -18.32 22.16
C PHE A 63 10.53 -18.30 22.26
N LEU A 64 11.13 -19.44 22.55
CA LEU A 64 12.60 -19.55 22.64
C LEU A 64 13.27 -19.25 21.30
N TRP A 65 12.66 -19.68 20.20
CA TRP A 65 13.14 -19.35 18.84
C TRP A 65 13.11 -17.84 18.59
N CYS A 66 12.00 -17.16 18.93
CA CYS A 66 11.89 -15.72 18.76
C CYS A 66 12.93 -14.96 19.61
N MET A 67 13.10 -15.34 20.88
CA MET A 67 14.14 -14.77 21.76
C MET A 67 15.55 -15.00 21.21
N GLY A 68 15.85 -16.22 20.75
CA GLY A 68 17.13 -16.57 20.14
C GLY A 68 17.39 -15.75 18.88
N TYR A 69 16.38 -15.58 18.02
CA TYR A 69 16.48 -14.77 16.81
C TYR A 69 16.73 -13.30 17.12
N GLN A 70 16.02 -12.73 18.10
CA GLN A 70 16.25 -11.36 18.56
C GLN A 70 17.69 -11.15 19.04
N GLN A 71 18.24 -12.10 19.80
CA GLN A 71 19.61 -12.00 20.31
C GLN A 71 20.68 -12.22 19.24
N LEU A 72 20.47 -13.18 18.32
CA LEU A 72 21.48 -13.60 17.37
C LEU A 72 21.48 -12.79 16.06
N VAL A 73 20.34 -12.24 15.68
CA VAL A 73 20.14 -11.56 14.39
C VAL A 73 19.84 -10.08 14.55
N CYS A 74 18.94 -9.71 15.51
CA CYS A 74 18.56 -8.31 15.67
C CYS A 74 19.56 -7.52 16.54
N ALA A 75 20.09 -8.10 17.61
CA ALA A 75 20.98 -7.41 18.53
C ALA A 75 22.27 -6.86 17.87
N PRO A 76 22.94 -7.54 16.92
CA PRO A 76 24.04 -6.97 16.15
C PRO A 76 23.66 -5.68 15.41
N ALA A 77 22.51 -5.66 14.77
CA ALA A 77 21.99 -4.49 14.07
C ALA A 77 21.67 -3.34 15.03
N GLN A 78 21.03 -3.64 16.17
CA GLN A 78 20.70 -2.62 17.20
C GLN A 78 21.94 -2.00 17.83
N ARG A 79 23.01 -2.76 18.06
CA ARG A 79 24.30 -2.24 18.56
C ARG A 79 25.01 -1.32 17.56
N PHE A 80 24.65 -1.44 16.28
CA PHE A 80 25.23 -0.63 15.21
C PHE A 80 24.56 0.74 15.07
N LEU A 81 23.45 1.02 15.74
CA LEU A 81 22.74 2.29 15.64
C LEU A 81 23.62 3.48 16.09
N GLY A 82 23.42 4.67 15.51
CA GLY A 82 24.08 5.92 15.87
C GLY A 82 24.38 6.82 14.68
N GLU A 83 24.82 8.02 14.98
CA GLU A 83 25.15 9.05 13.98
C GLU A 83 26.62 8.96 13.56
N GLY A 84 26.90 9.33 12.30
CA GLY A 84 28.24 9.44 11.75
C GLY A 84 29.08 8.17 11.77
N LYS A 85 28.47 6.98 11.85
CA LYS A 85 29.19 5.70 11.92
C LYS A 85 29.78 5.30 10.59
N ALA A 86 31.03 4.87 10.62
CA ALA A 86 31.68 4.23 9.48
C ALA A 86 31.16 2.80 9.29
N PHE A 87 30.94 2.40 8.03
CA PHE A 87 30.46 1.08 7.68
C PHE A 87 31.22 0.46 6.51
N ALA A 88 31.20 -0.85 6.44
CA ALA A 88 31.54 -1.65 5.26
C ALA A 88 30.36 -2.55 4.95
N ALA A 89 29.92 -2.59 3.70
CA ALA A 89 28.74 -3.34 3.30
C ALA A 89 28.87 -3.93 1.91
N THR A 90 28.10 -4.99 1.63
CA THR A 90 27.97 -5.58 0.29
C THR A 90 26.55 -5.32 -0.23
N VAL A 91 26.43 -4.84 -1.45
CA VAL A 91 25.15 -4.62 -2.13
C VAL A 91 24.46 -5.96 -2.38
N THR A 92 23.18 -6.08 -2.02
CA THR A 92 22.44 -7.36 -2.14
C THR A 92 21.35 -7.32 -3.22
N ALA A 93 20.90 -6.13 -3.63
CA ALA A 93 19.90 -5.94 -4.66
C ALA A 93 20.25 -4.69 -5.49
N TYR A 94 19.70 -4.60 -6.69
CA TYR A 94 19.83 -3.38 -7.50
C TYR A 94 19.23 -2.18 -6.80
N PRO A 95 19.80 -0.96 -6.97
CA PRO A 95 19.25 0.27 -6.44
C PRO A 95 17.84 0.52 -6.95
N LYS A 96 17.00 1.11 -6.09
CA LYS A 96 15.67 1.59 -6.48
C LYS A 96 15.65 3.10 -6.41
N GLU A 97 15.12 3.73 -7.43
CA GLU A 97 14.88 5.17 -7.43
C GLU A 97 13.86 5.55 -6.35
N THR A 98 14.07 6.70 -5.73
CA THR A 98 13.18 7.34 -4.77
C THR A 98 13.18 8.83 -5.06
N ASP A 99 12.19 9.57 -4.60
CA ASP A 99 12.05 11.02 -4.82
C ASP A 99 13.30 11.83 -4.44
N TYR A 100 14.16 11.27 -3.58
CA TYR A 100 15.36 11.96 -3.04
C TYR A 100 16.67 11.20 -3.37
N GLY A 101 16.71 10.43 -4.44
CA GLY A 101 17.88 9.67 -4.86
C GLY A 101 17.62 8.17 -4.93
N HIS A 102 18.48 7.35 -4.32
CA HIS A 102 18.40 5.89 -4.45
C HIS A 102 18.32 5.20 -3.08
N SER A 103 17.50 4.16 -2.99
CA SER A 103 17.49 3.21 -1.87
C SER A 103 18.18 1.90 -2.25
N ILE A 104 19.10 1.43 -1.40
CA ILE A 104 19.96 0.27 -1.69
C ILE A 104 19.92 -0.71 -0.54
N GLN A 105 19.59 -1.95 -0.82
CA GLN A 105 19.69 -3.03 0.16
C GLN A 105 21.12 -3.54 0.25
N VAL A 106 21.65 -3.59 1.45
CA VAL A 106 23.03 -4.02 1.72
C VAL A 106 23.11 -5.00 2.88
N GLU A 107 24.17 -5.81 2.88
CA GLU A 107 24.60 -6.60 4.02
C GLU A 107 25.78 -5.87 4.67
N VAL A 108 25.58 -5.29 5.86
CA VAL A 108 26.61 -4.57 6.62
C VAL A 108 27.47 -5.58 7.36
N HIS A 109 28.79 -5.39 7.30
CA HIS A 109 29.80 -6.25 7.94
C HIS A 109 30.51 -5.48 9.08
N PRO A 110 29.97 -5.49 10.32
CA PRO A 110 30.66 -4.91 11.47
C PRO A 110 31.97 -5.64 11.76
N LYS A 111 32.99 -4.94 12.31
CA LYS A 111 34.30 -5.56 12.63
C LYS A 111 34.20 -6.63 13.72
N ASP A 112 33.33 -6.41 14.71
CA ASP A 112 33.29 -7.22 15.94
C ASP A 112 31.95 -7.96 16.14
N ASP A 113 31.08 -7.98 15.11
CA ASP A 113 29.74 -8.57 15.23
C ASP A 113 29.30 -9.28 13.95
N ARG A 114 28.14 -9.94 13.98
CA ARG A 114 27.57 -10.63 12.83
C ARG A 114 27.05 -9.63 11.79
N ALA A 115 27.18 -10.02 10.52
CA ALA A 115 26.58 -9.26 9.42
C ALA A 115 25.06 -9.21 9.54
N PHE A 116 24.47 -8.08 9.13
CA PHE A 116 23.03 -7.85 9.13
C PHE A 116 22.61 -7.06 7.90
N ARG A 117 21.33 -7.14 7.54
CA ARG A 117 20.76 -6.40 6.41
C ARG A 117 20.34 -5.00 6.82
N ALA A 118 20.67 -4.03 5.97
CA ALA A 118 20.28 -2.63 6.11
C ALA A 118 19.77 -2.09 4.77
N LEU A 119 18.97 -1.02 4.83
CA LEU A 119 18.56 -0.23 3.68
C LEU A 119 19.25 1.14 3.78
N LEU A 120 20.04 1.49 2.79
CA LEU A 120 20.75 2.77 2.72
C LEU A 120 20.03 3.72 1.76
N TYR A 121 19.86 4.98 2.17
CA TYR A 121 19.34 6.06 1.34
C TYR A 121 20.50 6.95 0.92
N LEU A 122 20.74 7.04 -0.39
CA LEU A 122 21.78 7.84 -1.03
C LEU A 122 21.14 8.97 -1.83
N ALA A 123 21.54 10.19 -1.57
CA ALA A 123 21.08 11.35 -2.36
C ALA A 123 21.74 11.38 -3.75
N GLU A 124 23.00 10.96 -3.85
CA GLU A 124 23.78 10.95 -5.09
C GLU A 124 24.61 9.67 -5.25
N GLY A 125 24.95 9.27 -6.48
CA GLY A 125 25.93 8.23 -6.78
C GLY A 125 25.46 6.79 -6.61
N GLY A 126 24.16 6.54 -6.39
CA GLY A 126 23.63 5.20 -6.15
C GLY A 126 23.26 4.38 -7.39
N GLY A 127 23.02 5.00 -8.55
CA GLY A 127 22.38 4.36 -9.71
C GLY A 127 23.20 3.26 -10.42
N ASN A 128 24.52 3.29 -10.32
CA ASN A 128 25.40 2.36 -11.03
C ASN A 128 25.90 1.19 -10.17
N LEU A 129 25.29 0.96 -9.01
CA LEU A 129 25.72 -0.12 -8.11
C LEU A 129 25.06 -1.45 -8.50
N GLU A 130 25.88 -2.52 -8.47
CA GLU A 130 25.45 -3.87 -8.79
C GLU A 130 25.47 -4.78 -7.55
N PRO A 131 24.62 -5.83 -7.50
CA PRO A 131 24.71 -6.84 -6.46
C PRO A 131 26.08 -7.49 -6.39
N GLY A 132 26.69 -7.46 -5.19
CA GLY A 132 28.05 -7.91 -4.93
C GLY A 132 29.06 -6.77 -4.72
N ASP A 133 28.77 -5.54 -5.12
CA ASP A 133 29.65 -4.40 -4.91
C ASP A 133 29.89 -4.15 -3.42
N GLN A 134 31.14 -3.83 -3.08
CA GLN A 134 31.54 -3.53 -1.72
C GLN A 134 31.58 -2.02 -1.52
N LEU A 135 30.86 -1.57 -0.53
CA LEU A 135 30.72 -0.16 -0.17
C LEU A 135 31.41 0.11 1.17
N THR A 136 32.13 1.22 1.24
CA THR A 136 32.57 1.80 2.51
C THR A 136 32.15 3.25 2.57
N GLY A 137 31.78 3.72 3.75
CA GLY A 137 31.30 5.09 3.92
C GLY A 137 30.95 5.41 5.36
N THR A 138 30.27 6.53 5.53
CA THR A 138 29.72 6.97 6.81
C THR A 138 28.25 7.31 6.67
N GLY A 139 27.48 7.17 7.75
CA GLY A 139 26.06 7.49 7.73
C GLY A 139 25.44 7.49 9.10
N ASN A 140 24.19 7.93 9.17
CA ASN A 140 23.36 7.87 10.38
C ASN A 140 22.48 6.63 10.33
N PHE A 141 22.62 5.75 11.31
CA PHE A 141 21.93 4.47 11.35
C PHE A 141 20.84 4.50 12.42
N VAL A 142 19.58 4.29 11.96
CA VAL A 142 18.39 4.30 12.82
C VAL A 142 17.69 2.95 12.79
N ASP A 143 16.94 2.64 13.84
CA ASP A 143 16.18 1.38 13.94
C ASP A 143 15.06 1.35 12.90
N ALA A 144 15.01 0.28 12.12
CA ALA A 144 14.00 0.06 11.10
C ALA A 144 12.63 -0.37 11.67
N SER A 145 12.57 -0.77 12.93
CA SER A 145 11.34 -1.17 13.62
C SER A 145 10.57 0.00 14.25
N VAL A 146 11.20 1.16 14.36
CA VAL A 146 10.62 2.33 15.01
C VAL A 146 10.33 3.40 13.96
N ARG A 147 9.06 3.74 13.80
CA ARG A 147 8.62 4.89 13.02
C ARG A 147 7.94 5.87 13.95
N ARG A 148 8.54 7.05 14.13
CA ARG A 148 8.09 8.06 15.12
C ARG A 148 7.90 7.41 16.49
N GLU A 149 6.68 7.22 16.95
CA GLU A 149 6.35 6.64 18.27
C GLU A 149 5.78 5.21 18.18
N HIS A 150 5.61 4.67 16.94
CA HIS A 150 4.97 3.37 16.72
C HIS A 150 5.97 2.30 16.25
N THR A 151 5.75 1.07 16.70
CA THR A 151 6.51 -0.08 16.21
C THR A 151 5.92 -0.57 14.90
N THR A 152 6.75 -0.65 13.85
CA THR A 152 6.36 -1.17 12.54
C THR A 152 7.20 -2.39 12.16
N HIS A 153 6.61 -3.30 11.43
CA HIS A 153 7.31 -4.50 10.96
C HIS A 153 7.51 -4.54 9.44
N ILE A 154 7.31 -3.43 8.73
CA ILE A 154 7.43 -3.36 7.26
C ILE A 154 8.83 -3.77 6.79
N TYR A 155 9.86 -3.23 7.40
CA TYR A 155 11.26 -3.54 7.07
C TYR A 155 11.76 -4.81 7.77
N THR A 156 11.45 -4.99 9.04
CA THR A 156 11.90 -6.17 9.81
C THR A 156 11.30 -7.46 9.27
N ALA A 157 10.10 -7.41 8.68
CA ALA A 157 9.52 -8.55 7.96
C ALA A 157 10.32 -8.99 6.73
N GLN A 158 11.09 -8.07 6.14
CA GLN A 158 12.02 -8.35 5.04
C GLN A 158 13.44 -8.72 5.54
N GLY A 159 13.65 -8.73 6.85
CA GLY A 159 14.95 -8.97 7.48
C GLY A 159 15.87 -7.76 7.48
N ILE A 160 15.33 -6.56 7.27
CA ILE A 160 16.04 -5.28 7.33
C ILE A 160 15.80 -4.68 8.71
N PHE A 161 16.85 -4.51 9.51
CA PHE A 161 16.75 -4.05 10.90
C PHE A 161 17.26 -2.63 11.11
N VAL A 162 17.99 -2.09 10.12
CA VAL A 162 18.61 -0.77 10.20
C VAL A 162 18.39 0.00 8.92
N LEU A 163 18.08 1.30 9.05
CA LEU A 163 17.99 2.26 7.94
C LEU A 163 19.18 3.22 8.05
N GLY A 164 19.96 3.33 6.96
CA GLY A 164 21.05 4.30 6.85
C GLY A 164 20.58 5.59 6.17
N LYS A 165 20.61 6.70 6.89
CA LYS A 165 20.25 8.03 6.40
C LYS A 165 21.49 8.90 6.28
N LYS A 166 21.45 9.93 5.41
CA LYS A 166 22.57 10.85 5.15
C LYS A 166 23.87 10.07 4.90
N VAL A 167 23.77 9.04 4.08
CA VAL A 167 24.90 8.16 3.76
C VAL A 167 25.80 8.82 2.74
N VAL A 168 27.10 8.87 3.07
CA VAL A 168 28.15 9.35 2.17
C VAL A 168 29.11 8.19 1.90
N LEU A 169 29.21 7.80 0.63
CA LEU A 169 30.13 6.75 0.20
C LEU A 169 31.56 7.30 0.09
N THR A 170 32.52 6.62 0.71
CA THR A 170 33.93 6.98 0.64
C THR A 170 34.64 6.18 -0.46
N GLN A 171 34.28 4.92 -0.62
CA GLN A 171 34.86 4.03 -1.63
C GLN A 171 33.81 3.02 -2.10
N VAL A 172 33.78 2.80 -3.40
CA VAL A 172 33.02 1.73 -4.06
C VAL A 172 34.03 0.80 -4.73
N ARG A 173 33.97 -0.48 -4.42
CA ARG A 173 34.76 -1.51 -5.08
C ARG A 173 33.83 -2.47 -5.81
N HIS A 174 33.87 -2.39 -7.13
CA HIS A 174 33.09 -3.31 -7.95
C HIS A 174 33.61 -4.73 -7.83
N THR A 175 32.70 -5.68 -7.66
CA THR A 175 33.01 -7.10 -7.53
C THR A 175 33.02 -7.75 -8.91
N ASP A 176 33.80 -8.83 -9.02
CA ASP A 176 33.84 -9.63 -10.23
C ASP A 176 32.43 -10.13 -10.61
N ARG A 177 32.03 -9.88 -11.86
CA ARG A 177 30.70 -10.21 -12.37
C ARG A 177 30.39 -11.71 -12.39
N ASP A 178 31.41 -12.57 -12.26
CA ASP A 178 31.27 -14.02 -12.37
C ASP A 178 30.85 -14.73 -11.06
N SER A 179 30.56 -13.98 -9.99
CA SER A 179 30.15 -14.59 -8.72
C SER A 179 28.78 -15.31 -8.85
N PRO A 180 28.75 -16.66 -8.63
CA PRO A 180 27.53 -17.45 -8.75
C PRO A 180 26.42 -17.01 -7.76
N ARG A 181 26.80 -16.36 -6.64
CA ARG A 181 25.88 -15.89 -5.59
C ARG A 181 24.83 -14.91 -6.15
N TRP A 182 25.21 -14.06 -7.11
CA TRP A 182 24.36 -13.00 -7.64
C TRP A 182 23.78 -13.29 -9.02
N TRP A 183 24.06 -14.47 -9.57
CA TRP A 183 23.64 -14.82 -10.92
C TRP A 183 22.12 -14.71 -11.14
N LEU A 184 21.30 -15.21 -10.20
CA LEU A 184 19.84 -15.13 -10.32
C LEU A 184 19.32 -13.70 -10.27
N THR A 185 19.87 -12.87 -9.38
CA THR A 185 19.50 -11.45 -9.27
C THR A 185 19.86 -10.69 -10.53
N ARG A 186 21.03 -10.95 -11.09
CA ARG A 186 21.47 -10.37 -12.37
C ARG A 186 20.65 -10.86 -13.56
N ALA A 187 20.32 -12.15 -13.59
CA ALA A 187 19.47 -12.72 -14.64
C ALA A 187 18.06 -12.14 -14.62
N SER A 188 17.50 -11.89 -13.42
CA SER A 188 16.22 -11.21 -13.26
C SER A 188 16.28 -9.78 -13.78
N HIS A 189 17.30 -9.03 -13.40
CA HIS A 189 17.51 -7.66 -13.88
C HIS A 189 17.76 -7.59 -15.39
N TRP A 190 18.58 -8.48 -15.93
CA TRP A 190 18.77 -8.59 -17.37
C TRP A 190 17.44 -8.80 -18.12
N LEU A 191 16.54 -9.64 -17.60
CA LEU A 191 15.21 -9.81 -18.19
C LEU A 191 14.40 -8.51 -18.15
N VAL A 192 14.47 -7.75 -17.04
CA VAL A 192 13.81 -6.43 -16.92
C VAL A 192 14.33 -5.48 -17.99
N GLU A 193 15.65 -5.38 -18.18
CA GLU A 193 16.27 -4.54 -19.23
C GLU A 193 15.84 -4.96 -20.65
N GLN A 194 15.76 -6.27 -20.92
CA GLN A 194 15.28 -6.75 -22.24
C GLN A 194 13.82 -6.36 -22.50
N LEU A 195 12.98 -6.44 -21.47
CA LEU A 195 11.58 -6.03 -21.58
C LEU A 195 11.45 -4.52 -21.77
N ASP A 196 12.28 -3.73 -21.11
CA ASP A 196 12.32 -2.27 -21.27
C ASP A 196 12.75 -1.84 -22.69
N CYS A 197 13.69 -2.57 -23.30
CA CYS A 197 14.08 -2.38 -24.69
C CYS A 197 13.00 -2.76 -25.72
N LEU A 198 12.09 -3.67 -25.36
CA LEU A 198 11.07 -4.21 -26.27
C LEU A 198 9.72 -3.52 -26.14
N TYR A 199 9.38 -3.03 -24.97
CA TYR A 199 8.08 -2.47 -24.62
C TYR A 199 8.26 -1.06 -24.03
N SER A 200 7.19 -0.29 -23.99
CA SER A 200 7.19 1.07 -23.44
C SER A 200 5.99 1.31 -22.53
N GLY A 201 6.12 2.27 -21.63
CA GLY A 201 5.05 2.69 -20.72
C GLY A 201 4.54 1.56 -19.82
N GLU A 202 3.25 1.57 -19.51
CA GLU A 202 2.63 0.60 -18.59
C GLU A 202 2.75 -0.85 -19.06
N ALA A 203 2.83 -1.10 -20.37
CA ALA A 203 3.01 -2.45 -20.90
C ALA A 203 4.36 -3.05 -20.50
N ALA A 204 5.42 -2.26 -20.49
CA ALA A 204 6.73 -2.67 -19.99
C ALA A 204 6.66 -2.98 -18.48
N GLY A 205 6.13 -2.05 -17.68
CA GLY A 205 6.00 -2.20 -16.23
C GLY A 205 5.19 -3.43 -15.81
N ILE A 206 4.07 -3.71 -16.48
CA ILE A 206 3.27 -4.92 -16.22
C ILE A 206 4.06 -6.20 -16.53
N LEU A 207 4.73 -6.26 -17.68
CA LEU A 207 5.49 -7.45 -18.06
C LEU A 207 6.66 -7.69 -17.12
N GLN A 208 7.36 -6.64 -16.69
CA GLN A 208 8.42 -6.71 -15.67
C GLN A 208 7.86 -7.22 -14.32
N ALA A 209 6.73 -6.68 -13.88
CA ALA A 209 6.08 -7.12 -12.65
C ALA A 209 5.65 -8.59 -12.69
N LEU A 210 5.06 -9.04 -13.82
CA LEU A 210 4.57 -10.42 -13.98
C LEU A 210 5.69 -11.45 -14.11
N THR A 211 6.84 -11.08 -14.70
CA THR A 211 7.94 -12.02 -14.99
C THR A 211 9.03 -12.00 -13.93
N ALA A 212 9.54 -10.81 -13.59
CA ALA A 212 10.66 -10.62 -12.67
C ALA A 212 10.24 -10.19 -11.26
N GLY A 213 9.00 -9.71 -11.09
CA GLY A 213 8.52 -9.16 -9.82
C GLY A 213 8.95 -7.72 -9.59
N ASP A 214 9.45 -7.05 -10.62
CA ASP A 214 9.83 -5.65 -10.55
C ASP A 214 8.65 -4.74 -10.88
N GLN A 215 8.27 -3.89 -9.94
CA GLN A 215 7.14 -2.95 -10.04
C GLN A 215 7.62 -1.51 -10.28
N SER A 216 8.92 -1.26 -10.42
CA SER A 216 9.47 0.08 -10.56
C SER A 216 8.98 0.79 -11.83
N GLY A 217 8.75 0.04 -12.92
CA GLY A 217 8.24 0.57 -14.17
C GLY A 217 6.73 0.87 -14.21
N LEU A 218 5.98 0.70 -13.10
CA LEU A 218 4.56 1.03 -13.01
C LEU A 218 4.40 2.47 -12.54
N SER A 219 3.60 3.28 -13.25
CA SER A 219 3.25 4.63 -12.82
C SER A 219 2.39 4.62 -11.56
N ASP A 220 2.42 5.72 -10.79
CA ASP A 220 1.58 5.87 -9.60
C ASP A 220 0.10 5.90 -9.98
N ARG A 221 -0.23 6.47 -11.14
CA ARG A 221 -1.59 6.44 -11.69
C ARG A 221 -2.08 5.01 -11.88
N PHE A 222 -1.30 4.16 -12.52
CA PHE A 222 -1.68 2.77 -12.75
C PHE A 222 -1.71 1.93 -11.46
N ARG A 223 -0.83 2.24 -10.48
CA ARG A 223 -0.90 1.63 -9.13
C ARG A 223 -2.20 1.98 -8.43
N SER A 224 -2.67 3.23 -8.54
CA SER A 224 -3.97 3.64 -8.03
C SER A 224 -5.13 2.91 -8.73
N ASP A 225 -5.09 2.78 -10.07
CA ASP A 225 -6.08 2.00 -10.82
C ASP A 225 -6.17 0.55 -10.38
N LEU A 226 -5.01 -0.10 -10.13
CA LEU A 226 -4.93 -1.46 -9.60
C LEU A 226 -5.53 -1.55 -8.18
N SER A 227 -5.25 -0.57 -7.34
CA SER A 227 -5.80 -0.49 -5.98
C SER A 227 -7.32 -0.37 -6.01
N ARG A 228 -7.85 0.57 -6.79
CA ARG A 228 -9.29 0.84 -6.95
C ARG A 228 -10.06 -0.36 -7.50
N THR A 229 -9.46 -1.09 -8.44
CA THR A 229 -10.06 -2.30 -9.04
C THR A 229 -9.85 -3.56 -8.21
N GLY A 230 -9.08 -3.49 -7.10
CA GLY A 230 -8.73 -4.65 -6.27
C GLY A 230 -7.78 -5.62 -6.95
N LEU A 231 -7.04 -5.15 -7.95
CA LEU A 231 -6.14 -5.94 -8.80
C LEU A 231 -4.66 -5.80 -8.43
N SER A 232 -4.29 -5.05 -7.37
CA SER A 232 -2.90 -4.86 -6.93
C SER A 232 -2.14 -6.19 -6.72
N HIS A 233 -2.85 -7.28 -6.43
CA HIS A 233 -2.27 -8.61 -6.28
C HIS A 233 -1.74 -9.23 -7.59
N ILE A 234 -2.08 -8.68 -8.75
CA ILE A 234 -1.63 -9.15 -10.06
C ILE A 234 -0.16 -8.75 -10.29
N THR A 235 0.22 -7.54 -9.95
CA THR A 235 1.58 -7.02 -10.15
C THR A 235 2.55 -7.52 -9.08
N ALA A 236 2.06 -7.92 -7.91
CA ALA A 236 2.87 -8.63 -6.93
C ALA A 236 3.02 -10.10 -7.33
N VAL A 237 4.26 -10.58 -7.52
CA VAL A 237 4.47 -12.00 -7.81
C VAL A 237 3.84 -12.84 -6.72
N SER A 238 2.88 -13.66 -7.09
CA SER A 238 2.01 -14.41 -6.19
C SER A 238 2.05 -15.90 -6.49
N GLY A 239 1.35 -16.67 -5.65
CA GLY A 239 1.17 -18.10 -5.88
C GLY A 239 0.55 -18.45 -7.22
N MET A 240 -0.26 -17.57 -7.77
CA MET A 240 -0.89 -17.74 -9.08
C MET A 240 0.18 -17.81 -10.21
N HIS A 241 1.17 -16.92 -10.19
CA HIS A 241 2.26 -16.89 -11.17
C HIS A 241 3.07 -18.19 -11.12
N LEU A 242 3.38 -18.66 -9.91
CA LEU A 242 4.11 -19.89 -9.71
C LEU A 242 3.34 -21.12 -10.24
N VAL A 243 2.04 -21.19 -9.95
CA VAL A 243 1.17 -22.26 -10.47
C VAL A 243 1.11 -22.22 -11.99
N PHE A 244 0.96 -21.06 -12.61
CA PHE A 244 0.98 -20.94 -14.07
C PHE A 244 2.32 -21.41 -14.66
N PHE A 245 3.43 -21.05 -14.03
CA PHE A 245 4.76 -21.48 -14.48
C PHE A 245 4.91 -23.02 -14.41
N VAL A 246 4.42 -23.65 -13.36
CA VAL A 246 4.39 -25.13 -13.23
C VAL A 246 3.40 -25.75 -14.24
N GLU A 247 2.24 -25.16 -14.44
CA GLU A 247 1.23 -25.62 -15.37
C GLU A 247 1.73 -25.61 -16.82
N PHE A 248 2.49 -24.60 -17.25
CA PHE A 248 3.15 -24.58 -18.56
C PHE A 248 4.06 -25.79 -18.73
N LEU A 249 4.80 -26.18 -17.70
CA LEU A 249 5.60 -27.40 -17.73
C LEU A 249 4.75 -28.68 -17.84
N LEU A 250 3.59 -28.69 -17.17
CA LEU A 250 2.66 -29.83 -17.20
C LEU A 250 1.99 -30.02 -18.57
N LEU A 251 2.00 -29.03 -19.43
CA LEU A 251 1.53 -29.16 -20.83
C LEU A 251 2.48 -29.96 -21.69
N LEU A 252 3.76 -30.09 -21.31
CA LEU A 252 4.73 -30.92 -22.07
C LEU A 252 4.26 -32.37 -22.16
N PRO A 253 4.59 -33.11 -23.24
CA PRO A 253 4.22 -34.52 -23.35
C PRO A 253 4.97 -35.37 -22.30
N GLY A 254 4.32 -36.42 -21.77
CA GLY A 254 4.94 -37.38 -20.87
C GLY A 254 4.22 -37.64 -19.56
N GLY A 255 4.73 -38.55 -18.75
CA GLY A 255 4.14 -39.02 -17.51
C GLY A 255 4.20 -38.00 -16.37
N ARG A 256 3.17 -37.98 -15.51
CA ARG A 256 3.02 -37.03 -14.38
C ARG A 256 4.19 -37.04 -13.41
N ARG A 257 4.81 -38.19 -13.20
CA ARG A 257 5.93 -38.33 -12.23
C ARG A 257 7.16 -37.56 -12.66
N TRP A 258 7.66 -37.75 -13.89
CA TRP A 258 8.85 -37.05 -14.35
C TRP A 258 8.64 -35.53 -14.42
N LYS A 259 7.43 -35.10 -14.78
CA LYS A 259 7.05 -33.66 -14.75
C LYS A 259 7.14 -33.07 -13.33
N SER A 260 6.67 -33.82 -12.31
CA SER A 260 6.82 -33.41 -10.92
C SER A 260 8.27 -33.34 -10.47
N VAL A 261 9.14 -34.26 -10.94
CA VAL A 261 10.58 -34.22 -10.66
C VAL A 261 11.23 -32.96 -11.26
N LEU A 262 10.87 -32.61 -12.50
CA LEU A 262 11.38 -31.42 -13.17
C LEU A 262 10.82 -30.12 -12.60
N ALA A 263 9.56 -30.12 -12.17
CA ALA A 263 8.88 -28.95 -11.61
C ALA A 263 9.47 -28.52 -10.26
N LEU A 264 9.96 -29.44 -9.43
CA LEU A 264 10.48 -29.11 -8.10
C LEU A 264 11.71 -28.16 -8.15
N PRO A 265 12.80 -28.44 -8.89
CA PRO A 265 13.92 -27.50 -9.01
C PRO A 265 13.54 -26.20 -9.72
N LEU A 266 12.65 -26.27 -10.71
CA LEU A 266 12.16 -25.11 -11.44
C LEU A 266 11.34 -24.18 -10.54
N LEU A 267 10.57 -24.75 -9.62
CA LEU A 267 9.81 -24.01 -8.62
C LEU A 267 10.73 -23.24 -7.66
N VAL A 268 11.82 -23.87 -7.21
CA VAL A 268 12.85 -23.21 -6.38
C VAL A 268 13.55 -22.12 -7.19
N PHE A 269 13.94 -22.43 -8.43
CA PHE A 269 14.54 -21.45 -9.32
C PHE A 269 13.66 -20.21 -9.49
N PHE A 270 12.37 -20.37 -9.84
CA PHE A 270 11.45 -19.26 -10.03
C PHE A 270 11.26 -18.44 -8.73
N ALA A 271 11.15 -19.10 -7.59
CA ALA A 271 11.02 -18.42 -6.32
C ALA A 271 12.24 -17.52 -5.99
N LEU A 272 13.44 -18.01 -6.26
CA LEU A 272 14.68 -17.26 -6.06
C LEU A 272 14.86 -16.17 -7.11
N PHE A 273 14.51 -16.45 -8.37
CA PHE A 273 14.57 -15.51 -9.49
C PHE A 273 13.70 -14.26 -9.25
N THR A 274 12.51 -14.42 -8.66
CA THR A 274 11.59 -13.34 -8.35
C THR A 274 11.79 -12.72 -6.95
N GLY A 275 12.94 -12.97 -6.31
CA GLY A 275 13.33 -12.36 -5.03
C GLY A 275 12.71 -13.01 -3.78
N ALA A 276 12.12 -14.21 -3.89
CA ALA A 276 11.62 -15.03 -2.76
C ALA A 276 10.68 -14.28 -1.79
N SER A 277 9.75 -13.47 -2.30
CA SER A 277 8.76 -12.80 -1.45
C SER A 277 7.96 -13.81 -0.62
N PRO A 278 7.42 -13.43 0.56
CA PRO A 278 6.66 -14.35 1.42
C PRO A 278 5.49 -15.05 0.72
N SER A 279 4.81 -14.36 -0.22
CA SER A 279 3.74 -14.94 -1.02
C SER A 279 4.22 -16.03 -1.97
N VAL A 280 5.38 -15.81 -2.61
CA VAL A 280 6.01 -16.78 -3.52
C VAL A 280 6.53 -17.98 -2.74
N VAL A 281 7.21 -17.76 -1.61
CA VAL A 281 7.73 -18.86 -0.75
C VAL A 281 6.58 -19.72 -0.23
N ARG A 282 5.47 -19.12 0.24
CA ARG A 282 4.27 -19.87 0.63
C ARG A 282 3.79 -20.78 -0.50
N ALA A 283 3.64 -20.21 -1.69
CA ALA A 283 3.15 -20.96 -2.84
C ALA A 283 4.12 -22.06 -3.26
N ALA A 284 5.43 -21.77 -3.25
CA ALA A 284 6.48 -22.76 -3.56
C ALA A 284 6.44 -23.94 -2.58
N VAL A 285 6.27 -23.70 -1.29
CA VAL A 285 6.16 -24.77 -0.28
C VAL A 285 4.87 -25.57 -0.50
N MET A 286 3.72 -24.92 -0.70
CA MET A 286 2.45 -25.61 -0.89
C MET A 286 2.43 -26.43 -2.19
N GLU A 287 2.90 -25.88 -3.30
CA GLU A 287 3.00 -26.55 -4.60
C GLU A 287 4.06 -27.68 -4.55
N GLY A 288 5.18 -27.43 -3.87
CA GLY A 288 6.20 -28.45 -3.62
C GLY A 288 5.64 -29.65 -2.86
N ILE A 289 4.82 -29.45 -1.83
CA ILE A 289 4.13 -30.51 -1.08
C ILE A 289 3.16 -31.27 -2.00
N LEU A 290 2.42 -30.56 -2.87
CA LEU A 290 1.52 -31.18 -3.85
C LEU A 290 2.31 -32.06 -4.84
N LEU A 291 3.39 -31.57 -5.41
CA LEU A 291 4.26 -32.30 -6.33
C LEU A 291 4.92 -33.53 -5.67
N LEU A 292 5.42 -33.37 -4.45
CA LEU A 292 5.93 -34.47 -3.63
C LEU A 292 4.86 -35.49 -3.31
N GLY A 293 3.63 -35.05 -2.99
CA GLY A 293 2.47 -35.93 -2.79
C GLY A 293 2.21 -36.78 -4.03
N ASN A 294 2.25 -36.18 -5.23
CA ASN A 294 2.12 -36.90 -6.50
C ASN A 294 3.23 -37.96 -6.71
N LEU A 295 4.47 -37.62 -6.32
CA LEU A 295 5.61 -38.57 -6.43
C LEU A 295 5.50 -39.73 -5.45
N LEU A 296 5.07 -39.43 -4.22
CA LEU A 296 4.96 -40.39 -3.13
C LEU A 296 3.61 -41.11 -3.08
N LEU A 297 2.71 -40.82 -4.03
CA LEU A 297 1.31 -41.35 -4.08
C LEU A 297 0.56 -41.09 -2.77
N ARG A 298 0.71 -39.90 -2.21
CA ARG A 298 0.03 -39.44 -1.00
C ARG A 298 -0.99 -38.36 -1.32
N GLU A 299 -2.10 -38.37 -0.58
CA GLU A 299 -3.13 -37.34 -0.71
C GLU A 299 -2.62 -35.99 -0.20
N TYR A 300 -2.97 -34.93 -0.92
CA TYR A 300 -2.67 -33.55 -0.55
C TYR A 300 -3.66 -33.02 0.49
N ASP A 301 -3.15 -32.56 1.64
CA ASP A 301 -3.96 -31.85 2.64
C ASP A 301 -3.54 -30.38 2.71
N SER A 302 -4.40 -29.50 2.19
CA SER A 302 -4.14 -28.05 2.08
C SER A 302 -3.93 -27.36 3.42
N TRP A 303 -4.57 -27.80 4.52
CA TRP A 303 -4.35 -27.23 5.85
C TRP A 303 -2.95 -27.55 6.38
N THR A 304 -2.52 -28.77 6.21
CA THR A 304 -1.15 -29.17 6.57
C THR A 304 -0.13 -28.43 5.74
N ALA A 305 -0.33 -28.33 4.42
CA ALA A 305 0.57 -27.59 3.53
C ALA A 305 0.66 -26.10 3.90
N LEU A 306 -0.48 -25.46 4.19
CA LEU A 306 -0.53 -24.07 4.62
C LEU A 306 0.22 -23.86 5.95
N THR A 307 0.03 -24.77 6.92
CA THR A 307 0.71 -24.69 8.23
C THR A 307 2.21 -24.90 8.09
N VAL A 308 2.66 -25.81 7.22
CA VAL A 308 4.10 -26.01 6.94
C VAL A 308 4.68 -24.77 6.27
N ALA A 309 3.98 -24.15 5.33
CA ALA A 309 4.43 -22.93 4.68
C ALA A 309 4.58 -21.77 5.70
N LEU A 310 3.61 -21.60 6.61
CA LEU A 310 3.70 -20.59 7.67
C LEU A 310 4.88 -20.87 8.60
N PHE A 311 5.07 -22.13 9.01
CA PHE A 311 6.19 -22.52 9.83
C PHE A 311 7.54 -22.20 9.16
N VAL A 312 7.72 -22.54 7.89
CA VAL A 312 8.97 -22.27 7.15
C VAL A 312 9.27 -20.77 7.15
N LEU A 313 8.28 -19.94 6.84
CA LEU A 313 8.43 -18.47 6.80
C LEU A 313 8.80 -17.91 8.17
N LEU A 314 8.08 -18.28 9.23
CA LEU A 314 8.31 -17.77 10.58
C LEU A 314 9.57 -18.35 11.24
N ALA A 315 9.99 -19.55 10.82
CA ALA A 315 11.28 -20.11 11.25
C ALA A 315 12.47 -19.39 10.61
N GLN A 316 12.32 -18.90 9.39
CA GLN A 316 13.34 -18.07 8.72
C GLN A 316 13.43 -16.66 9.30
N ASN A 317 12.28 -16.02 9.51
CA ASN A 317 12.18 -14.69 10.08
C ASN A 317 10.89 -14.58 10.92
N PRO A 318 10.97 -14.51 12.26
CA PRO A 318 9.80 -14.35 13.13
C PRO A 318 8.96 -13.11 12.80
N PHE A 319 9.60 -12.02 12.35
CA PHE A 319 8.93 -10.78 11.97
C PHE A 319 8.20 -10.85 10.63
N ALA A 320 8.37 -11.93 9.85
CA ALA A 320 7.67 -12.12 8.59
C ALA A 320 6.14 -12.06 8.73
N ILE A 321 5.60 -12.34 9.92
CA ILE A 321 4.16 -12.16 10.21
C ILE A 321 3.68 -10.72 10.00
N GLY A 322 4.55 -9.72 10.15
CA GLY A 322 4.28 -8.31 9.86
C GLY A 322 4.27 -7.96 8.37
N SER A 323 4.61 -8.90 7.48
CA SER A 323 4.53 -8.66 6.04
C SER A 323 3.08 -8.60 5.56
N ILE A 324 2.70 -7.48 4.95
CA ILE A 324 1.38 -7.29 4.32
C ILE A 324 1.10 -8.42 3.32
N GLY A 325 2.09 -8.74 2.46
CA GLY A 325 1.97 -9.80 1.48
C GLY A 325 1.75 -11.19 2.09
N LEU A 326 2.39 -11.50 3.24
CA LEU A 326 2.12 -12.74 3.97
C LEU A 326 0.70 -12.76 4.50
N GLN A 327 0.28 -11.71 5.21
CA GLN A 327 -1.04 -11.63 5.84
C GLN A 327 -2.16 -11.78 4.79
N LEU A 328 -2.13 -10.99 3.73
CA LEU A 328 -3.12 -11.06 2.64
C LEU A 328 -3.12 -12.43 1.95
N SER A 329 -1.94 -12.98 1.69
CA SER A 329 -1.79 -14.27 1.02
C SER A 329 -2.36 -15.43 1.84
N PHE A 330 -2.11 -15.46 3.16
CA PHE A 330 -2.68 -16.48 4.05
C PHE A 330 -4.18 -16.27 4.27
N ALA A 331 -4.61 -15.04 4.49
CA ALA A 331 -6.03 -14.68 4.63
C ALA A 331 -6.86 -15.13 3.42
N SER A 332 -6.37 -14.87 2.20
CA SER A 332 -7.06 -15.26 0.97
C SER A 332 -7.23 -16.79 0.86
N VAL A 333 -6.17 -17.56 1.14
CA VAL A 333 -6.24 -19.04 1.09
C VAL A 333 -7.21 -19.60 2.16
N VAL A 334 -7.19 -19.05 3.37
CA VAL A 334 -8.13 -19.42 4.42
C VAL A 334 -9.56 -19.12 3.99
N GLY A 335 -9.81 -17.93 3.44
CA GLY A 335 -11.11 -17.51 2.92
C GLY A 335 -11.62 -18.44 1.83
N ILE A 336 -10.82 -18.72 0.82
CA ILE A 336 -11.15 -19.66 -0.27
C ILE A 336 -11.48 -21.06 0.32
N ARG A 337 -10.68 -21.52 1.27
CA ARG A 337 -10.86 -22.87 1.84
C ARG A 337 -12.13 -23.02 2.65
N LEU A 338 -12.58 -21.95 3.31
CA LEU A 338 -13.78 -21.96 4.15
C LEU A 338 -15.06 -21.67 3.37
N PHE A 339 -15.02 -20.76 2.40
CA PHE A 339 -16.21 -20.20 1.75
C PHE A 339 -16.39 -20.63 0.29
N MET A 340 -15.35 -21.17 -0.39
CA MET A 340 -15.51 -21.62 -1.77
C MET A 340 -16.58 -22.72 -1.88
N PRO A 341 -17.61 -22.55 -2.72
CA PRO A 341 -18.65 -23.54 -2.91
C PRO A 341 -18.08 -24.88 -3.41
N LYS A 342 -18.41 -25.95 -2.73
CA LYS A 342 -18.04 -27.28 -3.18
C LYS A 342 -18.94 -27.71 -4.33
N ARG A 343 -18.35 -28.28 -5.39
CA ARG A 343 -19.11 -28.91 -6.46
C ARG A 343 -19.86 -30.12 -5.87
N GLN A 344 -21.19 -30.10 -5.93
CA GLN A 344 -21.96 -31.34 -5.67
C GLN A 344 -21.75 -32.27 -6.86
N GLU A 345 -21.33 -33.48 -6.59
CA GLU A 345 -21.33 -34.56 -7.58
C GLU A 345 -22.79 -34.79 -7.98
N ARG A 346 -23.13 -34.40 -9.19
CA ARG A 346 -24.43 -34.72 -9.80
C ARG A 346 -24.23 -35.92 -10.71
N GLU A 347 -25.14 -36.87 -10.64
CA GLU A 347 -25.12 -38.06 -11.50
C GLU A 347 -25.28 -37.71 -12.97
N GLU A 348 -25.99 -36.63 -13.30
CA GLU A 348 -26.18 -36.15 -14.66
C GLU A 348 -25.26 -34.97 -14.99
N VAL A 349 -24.62 -35.06 -16.16
CA VAL A 349 -23.78 -33.95 -16.69
C VAL A 349 -24.70 -32.83 -17.22
N PRO A 350 -24.68 -31.63 -16.63
CA PRO A 350 -25.58 -30.56 -17.04
C PRO A 350 -25.22 -30.06 -18.46
N PRO A 351 -26.18 -29.43 -19.18
CA PRO A 351 -25.94 -28.84 -20.51
C PRO A 351 -24.73 -27.89 -20.52
N LYS A 352 -24.04 -27.76 -21.66
CA LYS A 352 -22.81 -26.94 -21.82
C LYS A 352 -22.95 -25.50 -21.28
N TRP A 353 -24.09 -24.85 -21.56
CA TRP A 353 -24.36 -23.49 -21.10
C TRP A 353 -24.44 -23.38 -19.56
N LYS A 354 -25.01 -24.38 -18.86
CA LYS A 354 -25.03 -24.45 -17.39
C LYS A 354 -23.64 -24.70 -16.84
N GLN A 355 -22.81 -25.49 -17.53
CA GLN A 355 -21.42 -25.69 -17.15
C GLN A 355 -20.63 -24.38 -17.29
N TRP A 356 -20.86 -23.60 -18.35
CA TRP A 356 -20.23 -22.31 -18.56
C TRP A 356 -20.64 -21.30 -17.50
N LEU A 357 -21.95 -21.17 -17.19
CA LEU A 357 -22.44 -20.33 -16.10
C LEU A 357 -21.86 -20.75 -14.74
N TRP A 358 -21.71 -22.05 -14.50
CA TRP A 358 -21.08 -22.54 -13.29
C TRP A 358 -19.60 -22.15 -13.19
N ARG A 359 -18.85 -22.19 -14.30
CA ARG A 359 -17.46 -21.74 -14.32
C ARG A 359 -17.34 -20.23 -14.02
N LEU A 360 -18.20 -19.41 -14.63
CA LEU A 360 -18.25 -17.98 -14.31
C LEU A 360 -18.58 -17.75 -12.85
N TRP A 361 -19.59 -18.43 -12.32
CA TRP A 361 -19.92 -18.35 -10.91
C TRP A 361 -18.76 -18.79 -10.00
N GLN A 362 -18.03 -19.85 -10.36
CA GLN A 362 -16.86 -20.29 -9.61
C GLN A 362 -15.76 -19.22 -9.57
N SER A 363 -15.52 -18.51 -10.66
CA SER A 363 -14.54 -17.40 -10.72
C SER A 363 -14.93 -16.25 -9.79
N VAL A 364 -16.20 -15.84 -9.84
CA VAL A 364 -16.72 -14.80 -8.91
C VAL A 364 -16.69 -15.29 -7.47
N ALA A 365 -17.12 -16.51 -7.20
CA ALA A 365 -17.14 -17.10 -5.87
C ALA A 365 -15.71 -17.24 -5.29
N LEU A 366 -14.72 -17.54 -6.13
CA LEU A 366 -13.32 -17.59 -5.73
C LEU A 366 -12.84 -16.21 -5.22
N THR A 367 -13.11 -15.16 -5.99
CA THR A 367 -12.77 -13.78 -5.60
C THR A 367 -13.49 -13.38 -4.31
N LEU A 368 -14.81 -13.58 -4.22
CA LEU A 368 -15.58 -13.25 -3.02
C LEU A 368 -15.09 -14.04 -1.79
N SER A 369 -14.78 -15.33 -1.95
CA SER A 369 -14.24 -16.14 -0.86
C SER A 369 -12.88 -15.66 -0.37
N ALA A 370 -12.01 -15.19 -1.25
CA ALA A 370 -10.74 -14.59 -0.89
C ALA A 370 -10.94 -13.26 -0.15
N VAL A 371 -11.82 -12.40 -0.69
CA VAL A 371 -12.09 -11.05 -0.16
C VAL A 371 -12.61 -11.09 1.27
N VAL A 372 -13.40 -12.09 1.66
CA VAL A 372 -13.95 -12.22 3.04
C VAL A 372 -12.87 -12.04 4.13
N PHE A 373 -11.68 -12.59 3.94
CA PHE A 373 -10.61 -12.46 4.95
C PHE A 373 -9.56 -11.40 4.59
N THR A 374 -9.47 -10.98 3.33
CA THR A 374 -8.51 -9.95 2.94
C THR A 374 -9.06 -8.53 3.11
N LEU A 375 -10.38 -8.34 3.09
CA LEU A 375 -11.00 -7.03 3.14
C LEU A 375 -10.66 -6.21 4.41
N PRO A 376 -10.69 -6.76 5.65
CA PRO A 376 -10.27 -6.00 6.82
C PRO A 376 -8.81 -5.55 6.76
N LEU A 377 -7.94 -6.41 6.21
CA LEU A 377 -6.53 -6.08 6.02
C LEU A 377 -6.34 -5.04 4.91
N SER A 378 -7.13 -5.14 3.83
CA SER A 378 -7.10 -4.14 2.75
C SER A 378 -7.53 -2.76 3.24
N VAL A 379 -8.57 -2.70 4.07
CA VAL A 379 -9.00 -1.44 4.70
C VAL A 379 -7.94 -0.89 5.65
N TYR A 380 -7.29 -1.76 6.42
CA TYR A 380 -6.27 -1.35 7.39
C TYR A 380 -4.98 -0.83 6.73
N TYR A 381 -4.55 -1.45 5.60
CA TYR A 381 -3.28 -1.12 4.96
C TYR A 381 -3.40 -0.18 3.76
N PHE A 382 -4.54 -0.18 3.07
CA PHE A 382 -4.72 0.52 1.79
C PHE A 382 -5.88 1.51 1.80
N ASP A 383 -6.61 1.64 2.92
CA ASP A 383 -7.75 2.53 3.06
C ASP A 383 -8.84 2.35 1.99
N ASN A 384 -8.87 1.19 1.33
CA ASN A 384 -9.64 1.00 0.11
C ASN A 384 -10.51 -0.27 0.15
N ILE A 385 -11.78 -0.14 -0.28
CA ILE A 385 -12.75 -1.22 -0.46
C ILE A 385 -13.16 -1.27 -1.93
N SER A 386 -12.56 -2.14 -2.72
CA SER A 386 -12.95 -2.32 -4.12
C SER A 386 -14.26 -3.10 -4.24
N LEU A 387 -15.31 -2.45 -4.72
CA LEU A 387 -16.61 -3.11 -5.01
C LEU A 387 -16.60 -3.81 -6.37
N ILE A 388 -15.80 -3.32 -7.32
CA ILE A 388 -15.73 -3.84 -8.68
C ILE A 388 -14.80 -5.05 -8.83
N ALA A 389 -14.01 -5.38 -7.80
CA ALA A 389 -13.01 -6.44 -7.83
C ALA A 389 -13.49 -7.79 -8.41
N PRO A 390 -14.69 -8.32 -8.11
CA PRO A 390 -15.14 -9.58 -8.70
C PRO A 390 -15.30 -9.53 -10.23
N LEU A 391 -15.76 -8.39 -10.75
CA LEU A 391 -15.93 -8.18 -12.20
C LEU A 391 -14.60 -7.92 -12.88
N ALA A 392 -13.76 -7.09 -12.28
CA ALA A 392 -12.43 -6.79 -12.79
C ALA A 392 -11.56 -8.07 -12.84
N ASN A 393 -11.57 -8.89 -11.79
CA ASN A 393 -10.88 -10.19 -11.79
C ASN A 393 -11.38 -11.11 -12.90
N LEU A 394 -12.69 -11.21 -13.10
CA LEU A 394 -13.27 -12.05 -14.15
C LEU A 394 -12.82 -11.59 -15.54
N ALA A 395 -12.74 -10.29 -15.78
CA ALA A 395 -12.33 -9.71 -17.07
C ALA A 395 -10.83 -9.86 -17.35
N VAL A 396 -9.98 -9.84 -16.32
CA VAL A 396 -8.53 -9.62 -16.43
C VAL A 396 -7.70 -10.88 -16.21
N LEU A 397 -8.06 -11.75 -15.25
CA LEU A 397 -7.16 -12.84 -14.81
C LEU A 397 -6.78 -13.86 -15.89
N TRP A 398 -7.60 -14.05 -16.90
CA TRP A 398 -7.30 -14.98 -18.00
C TRP A 398 -6.13 -14.51 -18.90
N CYS A 399 -5.85 -13.19 -18.94
CA CYS A 399 -4.74 -12.62 -19.71
C CYS A 399 -3.38 -12.87 -19.05
N ILE A 400 -3.35 -12.97 -17.70
CA ILE A 400 -2.10 -13.00 -16.93
C ILE A 400 -1.15 -14.12 -17.33
N PRO A 401 -1.60 -15.39 -17.47
CA PRO A 401 -0.71 -16.47 -17.95
C PRO A 401 -0.11 -16.19 -19.32
N LEU A 402 -0.91 -15.61 -20.23
CA LEU A 402 -0.47 -15.31 -21.59
C LEU A 402 0.57 -14.18 -21.62
N LEU A 403 0.35 -13.13 -20.82
CA LEU A 403 1.31 -12.02 -20.68
C LEU A 403 2.60 -12.49 -20.03
N MET A 404 2.52 -13.28 -18.96
CA MET A 404 3.68 -13.84 -18.30
C MET A 404 4.50 -14.74 -19.26
N GLY A 405 3.84 -15.66 -19.95
CA GLY A 405 4.49 -16.52 -20.93
C GLY A 405 5.06 -15.75 -22.13
N GLY A 406 4.32 -14.76 -22.62
CA GLY A 406 4.74 -13.85 -23.69
C GLY A 406 5.94 -13.00 -23.29
N GLY A 407 5.91 -12.43 -22.09
CA GLY A 407 7.02 -11.64 -21.55
C GLY A 407 8.30 -12.45 -21.38
N PHE A 408 8.22 -13.65 -20.77
CA PHE A 408 9.37 -14.55 -20.71
C PHE A 408 9.91 -14.93 -22.10
N LEU A 409 9.02 -15.30 -23.01
CA LEU A 409 9.42 -15.72 -24.36
C LEU A 409 10.10 -14.58 -25.11
N THR A 410 9.51 -13.40 -25.15
CA THR A 410 10.07 -12.24 -25.87
C THR A 410 11.34 -11.74 -25.22
N GLY A 411 11.42 -11.65 -23.88
CA GLY A 411 12.61 -11.23 -23.17
C GLY A 411 13.79 -12.19 -23.36
N LEU A 412 13.56 -13.51 -23.30
CA LEU A 412 14.62 -14.49 -23.59
C LEU A 412 15.05 -14.47 -25.06
N LEU A 413 14.10 -14.33 -26.00
CA LEU A 413 14.40 -14.23 -27.42
C LEU A 413 15.16 -12.94 -27.76
N ALA A 414 14.97 -11.86 -27.02
CA ALA A 414 15.69 -10.61 -27.24
C ALA A 414 17.22 -10.79 -27.13
N GLY A 415 17.68 -11.65 -26.20
CA GLY A 415 19.09 -11.97 -26.04
C GLY A 415 19.68 -12.91 -27.10
N VAL A 416 18.82 -13.61 -27.88
CA VAL A 416 19.31 -14.64 -28.84
C VAL A 416 18.91 -14.28 -30.29
N ALA A 417 17.70 -13.80 -30.51
CA ALA A 417 17.13 -13.55 -31.82
C ALA A 417 16.21 -12.31 -31.80
N LEU A 418 16.77 -11.13 -31.67
CA LEU A 418 16.08 -9.87 -31.56
C LEU A 418 14.98 -9.61 -32.61
N PRO A 419 15.18 -9.95 -33.92
CA PRO A 419 14.12 -9.79 -34.95
C PRO A 419 12.88 -10.62 -34.64
N LEU A 420 13.05 -11.85 -34.13
CA LEU A 420 11.94 -12.73 -33.76
C LEU A 420 11.25 -12.21 -32.48
N ALA A 421 12.03 -11.74 -31.51
CA ALA A 421 11.49 -11.08 -30.32
C ALA A 421 10.58 -9.91 -30.73
N LYS A 422 11.07 -9.00 -31.59
CA LYS A 422 10.31 -7.84 -32.10
C LYS A 422 9.03 -8.24 -32.83
N LEU A 423 9.01 -9.35 -33.57
CA LEU A 423 7.79 -9.84 -34.22
C LEU A 423 6.74 -10.26 -33.19
N LEU A 424 7.17 -10.90 -32.09
CA LEU A 424 6.27 -11.37 -31.03
C LEU A 424 5.86 -10.27 -30.05
N THR A 425 6.53 -9.10 -30.06
CA THR A 425 6.11 -7.97 -29.20
C THR A 425 4.72 -7.45 -29.59
N LEU A 426 4.34 -7.49 -30.86
CA LEU A 426 3.06 -6.93 -31.31
C LEU A 426 1.84 -7.56 -30.60
N PRO A 427 1.62 -8.89 -30.62
CA PRO A 427 0.48 -9.49 -29.94
C PRO A 427 0.57 -9.37 -28.42
N VAL A 428 1.78 -9.43 -27.82
CA VAL A 428 1.96 -9.28 -26.37
C VAL A 428 1.68 -7.84 -25.93
N SER A 429 2.17 -6.85 -26.67
CA SER A 429 1.92 -5.42 -26.42
C SER A 429 0.43 -5.09 -26.55
N LEU A 430 -0.25 -5.60 -27.60
CA LEU A 430 -1.68 -5.41 -27.78
C LEU A 430 -2.47 -5.97 -26.59
N LEU A 431 -2.11 -7.16 -26.11
CA LEU A 431 -2.77 -7.77 -24.95
C LEU A 431 -2.47 -6.98 -23.65
N ALA A 432 -1.22 -6.54 -23.45
CA ALA A 432 -0.83 -5.73 -22.30
C ALA A 432 -1.57 -4.39 -22.28
N ASN A 433 -1.57 -3.66 -23.41
CA ASN A 433 -2.29 -2.39 -23.53
C ASN A 433 -3.81 -2.56 -23.38
N SER A 434 -4.38 -3.66 -23.86
CA SER A 434 -5.81 -3.96 -23.65
C SER A 434 -6.11 -4.23 -22.18
N LEU A 435 -5.20 -4.89 -21.48
CA LEU A 435 -5.30 -5.13 -20.04
C LEU A 435 -5.25 -3.82 -19.25
N THR A 436 -4.26 -2.95 -19.51
CA THR A 436 -4.12 -1.65 -18.84
C THR A 436 -5.33 -0.78 -19.09
N ALA A 437 -5.79 -0.70 -20.35
CA ALA A 437 -6.99 0.06 -20.72
C ALA A 437 -8.26 -0.49 -20.02
N ALA A 438 -8.40 -1.81 -19.89
CA ALA A 438 -9.52 -2.41 -19.17
C ALA A 438 -9.47 -2.09 -17.66
N ILE A 439 -8.29 -2.18 -17.04
CA ILE A 439 -8.10 -1.84 -15.62
C ILE A 439 -8.45 -0.37 -15.39
N HIS A 440 -7.91 0.53 -16.22
CA HIS A 440 -8.19 1.95 -16.16
C HIS A 440 -9.70 2.23 -16.37
N TRP A 441 -10.33 1.58 -17.33
CA TRP A 441 -11.78 1.70 -17.56
C TRP A 441 -12.61 1.27 -16.34
N PHE A 442 -12.23 0.17 -15.68
CA PHE A 442 -12.91 -0.28 -14.45
C PHE A 442 -12.68 0.68 -13.29
N SER A 443 -11.48 1.25 -13.15
CA SER A 443 -11.14 2.18 -12.04
C SER A 443 -11.96 3.46 -12.09
N LEU A 444 -12.32 3.93 -13.29
CA LEU A 444 -13.13 5.13 -13.51
C LEU A 444 -14.63 4.90 -13.29
N ARG A 445 -15.10 3.68 -12.99
CA ARG A 445 -16.54 3.45 -12.74
C ARG A 445 -16.96 4.07 -11.41
N PRO A 446 -18.17 4.68 -11.37
CA PRO A 446 -18.72 5.16 -10.11
C PRO A 446 -18.73 4.03 -9.05
N PHE A 447 -18.34 4.37 -7.83
CA PHE A 447 -18.23 3.40 -6.73
C PHE A 447 -17.34 2.18 -7.03
N ALA A 448 -16.37 2.30 -7.94
CA ALA A 448 -15.37 1.23 -8.15
C ALA A 448 -14.67 0.89 -6.85
N ALA A 449 -14.38 1.90 -6.05
CA ALA A 449 -13.80 1.78 -4.73
C ALA A 449 -14.44 2.77 -3.75
N LEU A 450 -14.51 2.37 -2.49
CA LEU A 450 -14.96 3.20 -1.37
C LEU A 450 -13.80 3.43 -0.42
N ASP A 451 -13.75 4.61 0.20
CA ASP A 451 -12.81 4.92 1.27
C ASP A 451 -13.18 4.13 2.54
N GLY A 452 -12.26 3.29 2.99
CA GLY A 452 -12.42 2.46 4.18
C GLY A 452 -12.09 3.16 5.50
N THR A 453 -11.54 4.37 5.49
CA THR A 453 -11.12 5.09 6.70
C THR A 453 -12.30 5.67 7.46
N SER A 454 -13.40 5.97 6.78
CA SER A 454 -14.61 6.53 7.37
C SER A 454 -15.15 5.67 8.53
N PRO A 455 -15.49 6.26 9.70
CA PRO A 455 -16.09 5.54 10.82
C PRO A 455 -17.37 4.77 10.44
N TRP A 456 -18.17 5.31 9.55
CA TRP A 456 -19.40 4.69 9.05
C TRP A 456 -19.11 3.43 8.24
N MET A 457 -18.04 3.44 7.45
CA MET A 457 -17.61 2.29 6.68
C MET A 457 -17.07 1.18 7.58
N ARG A 458 -16.31 1.53 8.61
CA ARG A 458 -15.85 0.57 9.64
C ARG A 458 -17.02 -0.06 10.38
N LEU A 459 -18.06 0.71 10.69
CA LEU A 459 -19.29 0.21 11.32
C LEU A 459 -20.03 -0.78 10.39
N TRP A 460 -20.15 -0.46 9.09
CA TRP A 460 -20.73 -1.39 8.11
C TRP A 460 -19.92 -2.67 7.97
N LEU A 461 -18.60 -2.59 7.97
CA LEU A 461 -17.74 -3.77 7.94
C LEU A 461 -17.99 -4.65 9.18
N LEU A 462 -17.97 -4.07 10.37
CA LEU A 462 -18.26 -4.79 11.61
C LEU A 462 -19.60 -5.51 11.54
N PHE A 463 -20.65 -4.81 11.10
CA PHE A 463 -21.99 -5.37 10.91
C PHE A 463 -21.99 -6.52 9.90
N THR A 464 -21.31 -6.36 8.76
CA THR A 464 -21.21 -7.39 7.71
C THR A 464 -20.48 -8.63 8.23
N TYR A 465 -19.41 -8.47 9.02
CA TYR A 465 -18.72 -9.61 9.63
C TYR A 465 -19.55 -10.29 10.71
N LEU A 466 -20.40 -9.56 11.43
CA LEU A 466 -21.39 -10.18 12.34
C LEU A 466 -22.41 -11.02 11.56
N LEU A 467 -22.91 -10.53 10.42
CA LEU A 467 -23.78 -11.34 9.54
C LEU A 467 -23.07 -12.58 8.99
N LEU A 468 -21.79 -12.47 8.62
CA LEU A 468 -20.97 -13.61 8.18
C LEU A 468 -20.79 -14.64 9.30
N LEU A 469 -20.59 -14.20 10.53
CA LEU A 469 -20.54 -15.09 11.70
C LEU A 469 -21.87 -15.81 11.90
N LEU A 470 -23.00 -15.11 11.81
CA LEU A 470 -24.34 -15.71 11.85
C LEU A 470 -24.56 -16.71 10.72
N TYR A 471 -24.08 -16.40 9.50
CA TYR A 471 -24.08 -17.35 8.39
C TYR A 471 -23.28 -18.62 8.72
N TYR A 472 -22.09 -18.47 9.26
CA TYR A 472 -21.21 -19.60 9.60
C TYR A 472 -21.80 -20.49 10.69
N LEU A 473 -22.39 -19.90 11.73
CA LEU A 473 -23.01 -20.62 12.84
C LEU A 473 -24.34 -21.28 12.43
N GLY A 474 -25.18 -20.54 11.71
CA GLY A 474 -26.56 -20.97 11.36
C GLY A 474 -26.66 -21.80 10.09
N LYS A 475 -25.63 -21.75 9.22
CA LYS A 475 -25.58 -22.43 7.91
C LYS A 475 -26.87 -22.31 7.10
N PRO A 476 -27.45 -21.11 6.94
CA PRO A 476 -28.68 -20.91 6.20
C PRO A 476 -28.52 -21.37 4.75
N LYS A 477 -29.61 -21.79 4.12
CA LYS A 477 -29.63 -22.27 2.72
C LYS A 477 -30.61 -21.47 1.88
N GLY A 478 -30.41 -21.48 0.57
CA GLY A 478 -31.32 -20.89 -0.40
C GLY A 478 -31.48 -19.37 -0.22
N TRP A 479 -32.74 -18.88 -0.24
CA TRP A 479 -33.06 -17.45 -0.18
C TRP A 479 -32.59 -16.74 1.09
N LYS A 480 -32.37 -17.47 2.21
CA LYS A 480 -31.84 -16.89 3.47
C LYS A 480 -30.41 -16.35 3.31
N VAL A 481 -29.60 -16.97 2.46
CA VAL A 481 -28.23 -16.46 2.14
C VAL A 481 -28.33 -15.16 1.35
N ALA A 482 -29.19 -15.12 0.33
CA ALA A 482 -29.46 -13.90 -0.42
C ALA A 482 -30.03 -12.79 0.49
N GLY A 483 -30.87 -13.17 1.48
CA GLY A 483 -31.40 -12.26 2.49
C GLY A 483 -30.31 -11.62 3.34
N LEU A 484 -29.34 -12.38 3.86
CA LEU A 484 -28.23 -11.84 4.64
C LEU A 484 -27.36 -10.87 3.81
N PHE A 485 -27.09 -11.24 2.56
CA PHE A 485 -26.39 -10.35 1.63
C PHE A 485 -27.20 -9.05 1.37
N GLY A 486 -28.49 -9.19 1.10
CA GLY A 486 -29.40 -8.05 0.90
C GLY A 486 -29.45 -7.10 2.11
N VAL A 487 -29.42 -7.64 3.34
CA VAL A 487 -29.37 -6.85 4.56
C VAL A 487 -28.06 -6.08 4.68
N SER A 488 -26.90 -6.70 4.34
CA SER A 488 -25.62 -6.01 4.33
C SER A 488 -25.58 -4.86 3.31
N VAL A 489 -26.10 -5.10 2.09
CA VAL A 489 -26.19 -4.06 1.05
C VAL A 489 -27.15 -2.94 1.47
N ALA A 490 -28.32 -3.27 2.03
CA ALA A 490 -29.27 -2.28 2.51
C ALA A 490 -28.67 -1.41 3.64
N ALA A 491 -27.91 -2.02 4.56
CA ALA A 491 -27.20 -1.30 5.61
C ALA A 491 -26.15 -0.34 5.01
N LEU A 492 -25.38 -0.77 3.99
CA LEU A 492 -24.42 0.09 3.30
C LEU A 492 -25.12 1.29 2.66
N VAL A 493 -26.18 1.04 1.90
CA VAL A 493 -26.96 2.12 1.26
C VAL A 493 -27.51 3.10 2.30
N THR A 494 -28.07 2.58 3.39
CA THR A 494 -28.62 3.42 4.47
C THR A 494 -27.52 4.29 5.11
N LEU A 495 -26.34 3.72 5.36
CA LEU A 495 -25.21 4.45 5.94
C LEU A 495 -24.68 5.52 4.98
N VAL A 496 -24.55 5.21 3.69
CA VAL A 496 -24.12 6.18 2.67
C VAL A 496 -25.14 7.33 2.56
N LEU A 497 -26.44 7.02 2.50
CA LEU A 497 -27.47 8.05 2.46
C LEU A 497 -27.52 8.90 3.75
N GLY A 498 -27.36 8.25 4.91
CA GLY A 498 -27.28 8.94 6.19
C GLY A 498 -26.06 9.86 6.28
N TYR A 499 -24.88 9.37 5.86
CA TYR A 499 -23.66 10.17 5.81
C TYR A 499 -23.82 11.38 4.89
N ARG A 500 -24.34 11.16 3.67
CA ARG A 500 -24.66 12.24 2.73
C ARG A 500 -25.61 13.27 3.33
N GLN A 501 -26.69 12.82 3.96
CA GLN A 501 -27.68 13.70 4.60
C GLN A 501 -27.04 14.54 5.70
N THR A 502 -26.21 13.95 6.55
CA THR A 502 -25.51 14.64 7.64
C THR A 502 -24.57 15.72 7.07
N MET A 503 -23.79 15.40 6.02
CA MET A 503 -22.87 16.35 5.42
C MET A 503 -23.57 17.49 4.68
N SER A 504 -24.72 17.26 4.07
CA SER A 504 -25.49 18.27 3.33
C SER A 504 -26.49 19.08 4.19
N SER A 505 -26.69 18.69 5.45
CA SER A 505 -27.61 19.42 6.36
C SER A 505 -26.98 20.65 6.99
N CYS A 506 -25.64 20.71 7.07
CA CYS A 506 -24.91 21.84 7.63
C CYS A 506 -24.83 22.99 6.62
N ALA A 507 -24.69 24.21 7.10
CA ALA A 507 -24.50 25.40 6.26
C ALA A 507 -23.22 25.27 5.44
N MET A 508 -22.13 24.79 6.06
CA MET A 508 -20.87 24.38 5.39
C MET A 508 -20.19 23.23 6.12
N THR A 509 -19.62 22.33 5.34
CA THR A 509 -18.72 21.28 5.82
C THR A 509 -17.33 21.48 5.21
N THR A 510 -16.32 21.60 6.05
CA THR A 510 -14.90 21.64 5.64
C THR A 510 -14.25 20.32 5.98
N GLN A 511 -13.57 19.70 5.01
CA GLN A 511 -12.83 18.46 5.22
C GLN A 511 -11.37 18.63 4.82
N VAL A 512 -10.45 18.41 5.75
CA VAL A 512 -9.04 18.27 5.48
C VAL A 512 -8.77 16.79 5.29
N LEU A 513 -8.56 16.38 4.04
CA LEU A 513 -8.41 14.97 3.67
C LEU A 513 -7.04 14.44 4.10
N ASP A 514 -7.00 13.21 4.60
CA ASP A 514 -5.74 12.50 4.79
C ASP A 514 -5.20 12.01 3.44
N VAL A 515 -4.35 12.82 2.84
CA VAL A 515 -3.67 12.55 1.56
C VAL A 515 -2.20 12.10 1.75
N GLY A 516 -1.81 11.80 2.99
CA GLY A 516 -0.40 11.63 3.35
C GLY A 516 0.31 12.97 3.46
N GLN A 517 1.57 13.05 3.01
CA GLN A 517 2.28 14.34 2.95
C GLN A 517 1.75 15.13 1.75
N GLY A 518 1.07 16.23 2.00
CA GLY A 518 0.44 17.08 1.02
C GLY A 518 -0.82 17.78 1.55
N GLN A 519 -1.58 18.42 0.69
CA GLN A 519 -2.78 19.17 1.08
C GLN A 519 -3.95 18.92 0.14
N CYS A 520 -5.13 18.71 0.73
CA CYS A 520 -6.40 18.68 0.03
C CYS A 520 -7.50 19.09 1.00
N VAL A 521 -8.07 20.28 0.82
CA VAL A 521 -9.12 20.84 1.68
C VAL A 521 -10.40 21.01 0.87
N LEU A 522 -11.43 20.24 1.20
CA LEU A 522 -12.73 20.25 0.55
C LEU A 522 -13.74 21.09 1.35
N PHE A 523 -14.34 22.04 0.69
CA PHE A 523 -15.46 22.85 1.20
C PHE A 523 -16.74 22.42 0.49
N VAL A 524 -17.77 22.07 1.27
CA VAL A 524 -19.06 21.62 0.76
C VAL A 524 -20.19 22.40 1.44
N SER A 525 -21.08 22.95 0.65
CA SER A 525 -22.30 23.57 1.12
C SER A 525 -23.44 23.18 0.19
N GLN A 526 -24.38 22.38 0.70
CA GLN A 526 -25.47 21.80 -0.08
C GLN A 526 -24.95 20.96 -1.27
N ASP A 527 -25.27 21.32 -2.51
CA ASP A 527 -24.81 20.67 -3.75
C ASP A 527 -23.58 21.36 -4.38
N HIS A 528 -23.04 22.40 -3.72
CA HIS A 528 -21.88 23.17 -4.15
C HIS A 528 -20.62 22.70 -3.44
N ALA A 529 -19.50 22.68 -4.16
CA ALA A 529 -18.22 22.34 -3.57
C ALA A 529 -17.06 23.06 -4.23
N ALA A 530 -16.07 23.42 -3.43
CA ALA A 530 -14.78 23.91 -3.89
C ALA A 530 -13.65 23.19 -3.14
N VAL A 531 -12.47 23.14 -3.75
CA VAL A 531 -11.32 22.45 -3.20
C VAL A 531 -10.13 23.38 -3.20
N VAL A 532 -9.37 23.38 -2.12
CA VAL A 532 -8.07 24.05 -2.02
C VAL A 532 -6.99 22.98 -2.00
N ASP A 533 -6.18 22.98 -3.03
CA ASP A 533 -5.14 22.00 -3.36
C ASP A 533 -5.67 20.56 -3.57
N CYS A 534 -4.91 19.77 -4.30
CA CYS A 534 -5.20 18.36 -4.55
C CYS A 534 -3.90 17.61 -4.79
N GLY A 535 -3.11 17.47 -3.73
CA GLY A 535 -1.83 16.76 -3.81
C GLY A 535 -1.52 15.99 -2.54
N GLY A 536 -0.65 15.00 -2.67
CA GLY A 536 -0.23 14.19 -1.53
C GLY A 536 0.62 12.97 -1.91
N SER A 537 1.22 12.35 -0.90
CA SER A 537 2.13 11.21 -1.05
C SER A 537 1.54 9.88 -0.56
N GLY A 538 0.23 9.79 -0.40
CA GLY A 538 -0.44 8.56 0.04
C GLY A 538 -0.37 7.44 -1.01
N MET A 539 -0.64 6.18 -0.59
CA MET A 539 -0.72 5.02 -1.50
C MET A 539 -1.81 5.16 -2.57
N ASN A 540 -2.87 5.91 -2.28
CA ASN A 540 -3.89 6.31 -3.22
C ASN A 540 -3.67 7.78 -3.57
N SER A 541 -3.80 8.13 -4.84
CA SER A 541 -3.71 9.52 -5.29
C SER A 541 -4.68 10.41 -4.52
N ALA A 542 -4.26 11.65 -4.16
CA ALA A 542 -5.12 12.64 -3.52
C ALA A 542 -6.41 12.89 -4.33
N GLY A 543 -6.28 12.94 -5.67
CA GLY A 543 -7.42 13.10 -6.58
C GLY A 543 -8.39 11.92 -6.55
N ASP A 544 -7.90 10.69 -6.36
CA ASP A 544 -8.77 9.52 -6.19
C ASP A 544 -9.48 9.50 -4.84
N LYS A 545 -8.79 9.89 -3.74
CA LYS A 545 -9.43 10.05 -2.42
C LYS A 545 -10.51 11.11 -2.46
N LEU A 546 -10.20 12.27 -3.03
CA LEU A 546 -11.17 13.37 -3.21
C LEU A 546 -12.35 12.92 -4.09
N GLY A 547 -12.09 12.30 -5.23
CA GLY A 547 -13.14 11.78 -6.11
C GLY A 547 -14.04 10.75 -5.44
N ASN A 548 -13.50 9.86 -4.60
CA ASN A 548 -14.30 8.93 -3.80
C ASN A 548 -15.19 9.68 -2.79
N GLN A 549 -14.66 10.74 -2.16
CA GLN A 549 -15.41 11.55 -1.20
C GLN A 549 -16.55 12.31 -1.89
N LEU A 550 -16.28 12.92 -3.04
CA LEU A 550 -17.29 13.60 -3.84
C LEU A 550 -18.40 12.64 -4.32
N GLU A 551 -18.05 11.43 -4.75
CA GLU A 551 -19.02 10.39 -5.11
C GLU A 551 -19.90 9.99 -3.90
N LEU A 552 -19.33 9.84 -2.71
CA LEU A 552 -20.09 9.55 -1.48
C LEU A 552 -21.06 10.68 -1.16
N LEU A 553 -20.64 11.93 -1.31
CA LEU A 553 -21.48 13.11 -1.11
C LEU A 553 -22.50 13.32 -2.26
N GLY A 554 -22.30 12.65 -3.41
CA GLY A 554 -23.12 12.77 -4.60
C GLY A 554 -22.85 14.03 -5.42
N ILE A 555 -21.71 14.68 -5.17
CA ILE A 555 -21.23 15.86 -5.89
C ILE A 555 -20.54 15.39 -7.16
N ARG A 556 -20.94 15.92 -8.31
CA ARG A 556 -20.42 15.54 -9.63
C ARG A 556 -19.56 16.61 -10.29
N GLU A 557 -19.66 17.82 -9.78
CA GLU A 557 -19.00 19.00 -10.32
C GLU A 557 -18.48 19.87 -9.18
N LEU A 558 -17.26 20.38 -9.32
CA LEU A 558 -16.67 21.36 -8.42
C LEU A 558 -16.84 22.75 -9.01
N ASP A 559 -17.29 23.70 -8.22
CA ASP A 559 -17.40 25.10 -8.60
C ASP A 559 -16.03 25.72 -8.88
N ALA A 560 -15.02 25.32 -8.10
CA ALA A 560 -13.64 25.69 -8.32
C ALA A 560 -12.64 24.72 -7.70
N LEU A 561 -11.48 24.61 -8.31
CA LEU A 561 -10.26 24.08 -7.71
C LEU A 561 -9.28 25.24 -7.56
N ILE A 562 -8.89 25.53 -6.33
CA ILE A 562 -7.98 26.62 -5.97
C ILE A 562 -6.63 26.00 -5.64
N LEU A 563 -5.58 26.36 -6.37
CA LEU A 563 -4.22 25.93 -6.09
C LEU A 563 -3.51 27.03 -5.31
N THR A 564 -3.05 26.71 -4.11
CA THR A 564 -2.29 27.68 -3.32
C THR A 564 -0.95 27.97 -3.98
N HIS A 565 -0.28 26.98 -4.53
CA HIS A 565 0.96 27.06 -5.29
C HIS A 565 1.14 25.80 -6.16
N TYR A 566 2.32 25.65 -6.82
CA TYR A 566 2.51 24.58 -7.81
C TYR A 566 3.39 23.43 -7.34
N ASP A 567 3.77 23.32 -6.08
CA ASP A 567 4.60 22.20 -5.62
C ASP A 567 3.84 20.86 -5.73
N SER A 568 4.56 19.80 -6.03
CA SER A 568 3.99 18.48 -6.37
C SER A 568 3.01 17.94 -5.32
N ASP A 569 3.28 18.16 -4.04
CA ASP A 569 2.41 17.71 -2.93
C ASP A 569 1.13 18.56 -2.75
N HIS A 570 0.89 19.52 -3.65
CA HIS A 570 -0.35 20.29 -3.78
C HIS A 570 -1.10 20.06 -5.09
N ILE A 571 -0.44 19.48 -6.12
CA ILE A 571 -1.03 19.33 -7.46
C ILE A 571 -1.02 17.94 -8.05
N ASN A 572 -0.25 16.98 -7.52
CA ASN A 572 -0.02 15.67 -8.15
C ASN A 572 -1.29 14.78 -8.23
N GLY A 573 -2.36 15.13 -7.53
CA GLY A 573 -3.67 14.48 -7.61
C GLY A 573 -4.58 15.01 -8.73
N LEU A 574 -4.19 16.10 -9.41
CA LEU A 574 -5.06 16.79 -10.37
C LEU A 574 -5.55 15.87 -11.49
N GLU A 575 -4.64 15.17 -12.18
CA GLU A 575 -5.03 14.32 -13.32
C GLU A 575 -6.06 13.28 -12.90
N ALA A 576 -5.84 12.61 -11.76
CA ALA A 576 -6.76 11.61 -11.24
C ALA A 576 -8.15 12.19 -10.87
N LEU A 577 -8.18 13.43 -10.38
CA LEU A 577 -9.43 14.14 -10.09
C LEU A 577 -10.18 14.49 -11.39
N LEU A 578 -9.47 15.12 -12.35
CA LEU A 578 -10.07 15.64 -13.59
C LEU A 578 -10.61 14.52 -14.51
N GLU A 579 -10.07 13.31 -14.42
CA GLU A 579 -10.61 12.14 -15.12
C GLU A 579 -12.00 11.70 -14.61
N ARG A 580 -12.37 12.09 -13.38
CA ARG A 580 -13.54 11.58 -12.68
C ARG A 580 -14.59 12.65 -12.35
N THR A 581 -14.13 13.87 -12.12
CA THR A 581 -14.95 14.96 -11.61
C THR A 581 -14.83 16.15 -12.54
N ARG A 582 -15.96 16.76 -12.88
CA ARG A 582 -15.97 18.01 -13.63
C ARG A 582 -15.55 19.15 -12.70
N VAL A 583 -14.69 20.01 -13.21
CA VAL A 583 -14.24 21.22 -12.52
C VAL A 583 -14.61 22.42 -13.38
N THR A 584 -15.33 23.36 -12.82
CA THR A 584 -15.80 24.55 -13.57
C THR A 584 -14.67 25.48 -13.90
N GLN A 585 -13.73 25.66 -12.98
CA GLN A 585 -12.54 26.52 -13.16
C GLN A 585 -11.40 26.10 -12.21
N VAL A 586 -10.18 26.38 -12.64
CA VAL A 586 -8.97 26.30 -11.79
C VAL A 586 -8.50 27.72 -11.53
N ILE A 587 -8.36 28.08 -10.24
CA ILE A 587 -7.82 29.34 -9.77
C ILE A 587 -6.44 29.07 -9.21
N ALA A 588 -5.41 29.78 -9.69
CA ALA A 588 -4.03 29.50 -9.32
C ALA A 588 -3.21 30.81 -9.24
N PRO A 589 -2.08 30.82 -8.57
CA PRO A 589 -1.18 31.99 -8.58
C PRO A 589 -0.63 32.26 -9.99
N THR A 590 -0.12 33.47 -10.20
CA THR A 590 0.57 33.82 -11.44
C THR A 590 1.82 32.94 -11.62
N LEU A 591 2.05 32.50 -12.86
CA LEU A 591 3.18 31.64 -13.21
C LEU A 591 4.53 32.32 -12.90
N GLU A 592 5.40 31.57 -12.25
CA GLU A 592 6.84 31.79 -12.40
C GLU A 592 7.28 31.33 -13.79
N ALA A 593 8.12 32.12 -14.45
CA ALA A 593 8.77 31.69 -15.68
C ALA A 593 9.60 30.40 -15.34
N ASP A 594 9.45 29.35 -16.16
CA ASP A 594 10.20 28.09 -16.08
C ASP A 594 9.71 27.03 -15.02
N SER A 595 8.51 27.14 -14.43
CA SER A 595 7.97 26.09 -13.59
C SER A 595 7.38 24.95 -14.43
N GLN A 596 8.00 23.77 -14.37
CA GLN A 596 7.50 22.55 -15.04
C GLN A 596 6.15 22.10 -14.47
N ASP A 597 5.95 22.24 -13.17
CA ASP A 597 4.73 21.88 -12.47
C ASP A 597 3.55 22.75 -12.90
N ALA A 598 3.78 24.05 -13.03
CA ALA A 598 2.76 24.97 -13.53
C ALA A 598 2.39 24.72 -15.02
N GLU A 599 3.35 24.35 -15.87
CA GLU A 599 3.06 23.96 -17.26
C GLU A 599 2.28 22.63 -17.32
N THR A 600 2.52 21.72 -16.36
CA THR A 600 1.73 20.50 -16.19
C THR A 600 0.26 20.83 -15.88
N VAL A 601 0.00 21.70 -14.91
CA VAL A 601 -1.36 22.15 -14.58
C VAL A 601 -2.04 22.78 -15.80
N LYS A 602 -1.35 23.68 -16.51
CA LYS A 602 -1.88 24.33 -17.71
C LYS A 602 -2.22 23.32 -18.81
N THR A 603 -1.37 22.31 -19.01
CA THR A 603 -1.58 21.24 -19.98
C THR A 603 -2.81 20.39 -19.60
N LEU A 604 -2.99 20.07 -18.33
CA LEU A 604 -4.16 19.36 -17.83
C LEU A 604 -5.43 20.18 -18.03
N CYS A 605 -5.42 21.46 -17.64
CA CYS A 605 -6.57 22.35 -17.87
C CYS A 605 -6.95 22.43 -19.35
N ALA A 606 -5.97 22.55 -20.25
CA ALA A 606 -6.21 22.56 -21.69
C ALA A 606 -6.76 21.21 -22.19
N ARG A 607 -6.29 20.06 -21.67
CA ARG A 607 -6.76 18.72 -22.04
C ARG A 607 -8.23 18.51 -21.70
N TYR A 608 -8.67 19.03 -20.55
CA TYR A 608 -10.03 18.85 -20.05
C TYR A 608 -10.97 20.04 -20.33
N ASP A 609 -10.50 21.03 -21.11
CA ASP A 609 -11.24 22.24 -21.47
C ASP A 609 -11.74 23.02 -20.25
N ILE A 610 -10.85 23.19 -19.25
CA ILE A 610 -11.15 23.88 -18.01
C ILE A 610 -10.51 25.26 -18.03
N PRO A 611 -11.29 26.34 -17.74
CA PRO A 611 -10.73 27.68 -17.56
C PRO A 611 -9.66 27.71 -16.48
N TRP A 612 -8.46 28.20 -16.82
CA TRP A 612 -7.36 28.37 -15.89
C TRP A 612 -7.15 29.85 -15.62
N ASN A 613 -7.56 30.28 -14.44
CA ASN A 613 -7.55 31.67 -14.02
C ASN A 613 -6.35 31.94 -13.12
N GLN A 614 -5.42 32.75 -13.62
CA GLN A 614 -4.28 33.23 -12.84
C GLN A 614 -4.67 34.47 -12.04
N LEU A 615 -4.63 34.33 -10.70
CA LEU A 615 -5.12 35.38 -9.82
C LEU A 615 -4.08 36.49 -9.64
N LYS A 616 -4.44 37.71 -10.09
CA LYS A 616 -3.63 38.95 -9.93
C LYS A 616 -4.21 39.92 -8.90
N ARG A 617 -5.46 39.69 -8.48
CA ARG A 617 -6.19 40.49 -7.49
C ARG A 617 -7.05 39.53 -6.68
N ASP A 618 -7.38 39.95 -5.48
CA ASP A 618 -8.29 39.20 -4.64
C ASP A 618 -9.62 38.91 -5.34
N GLU A 619 -10.12 37.71 -5.12
CA GLU A 619 -11.37 37.23 -5.69
C GLU A 619 -12.23 36.63 -4.60
N THR A 620 -13.55 36.74 -4.73
CA THR A 620 -14.50 36.09 -3.83
C THR A 620 -15.37 35.14 -4.63
N LEU A 621 -15.40 33.87 -4.20
CA LEU A 621 -16.21 32.82 -4.77
C LEU A 621 -17.31 32.44 -3.81
N SER A 622 -18.56 32.36 -4.28
CA SER A 622 -19.67 31.80 -3.49
C SER A 622 -19.74 30.29 -3.65
N VAL A 623 -19.85 29.58 -2.53
CA VAL A 623 -20.02 28.12 -2.48
C VAL A 623 -21.22 27.81 -1.62
N GLY A 624 -22.39 27.64 -2.23
CA GLY A 624 -23.64 27.45 -1.55
C GLY A 624 -23.99 28.63 -0.60
N ALA A 625 -24.09 28.37 0.69
CA ALA A 625 -24.36 29.38 1.73
C ALA A 625 -23.10 30.14 2.16
N GLY A 626 -21.90 29.60 1.85
CA GLY A 626 -20.63 30.20 2.24
C GLY A 626 -19.93 30.95 1.10
N ARG A 627 -18.87 31.63 1.47
CA ARG A 627 -17.97 32.34 0.53
C ARG A 627 -16.53 31.98 0.79
N LEU A 628 -15.74 31.93 -0.26
CA LEU A 628 -14.29 31.80 -0.22
C LEU A 628 -13.65 33.10 -0.68
N GLU A 629 -12.92 33.78 0.20
CA GLU A 629 -12.12 34.94 -0.13
C GLU A 629 -10.70 34.45 -0.45
N ILE A 630 -10.28 34.65 -1.70
CA ILE A 630 -9.00 34.18 -2.22
C ILE A 630 -8.08 35.38 -2.36
N TYR A 631 -7.02 35.41 -1.56
CA TYR A 631 -6.04 36.49 -1.59
C TYR A 631 -4.96 36.20 -2.59
N ALA A 632 -4.77 37.15 -3.52
CA ALA A 632 -3.76 37.07 -4.58
C ALA A 632 -2.34 37.10 -4.02
N PRO A 633 -1.35 36.59 -4.77
CA PRO A 633 0.06 36.62 -4.38
C PRO A 633 0.54 38.05 -4.08
N LEU A 634 1.23 38.22 -2.96
CA LEU A 634 1.76 39.52 -2.53
C LEU A 634 3.15 39.82 -3.04
N THR A 635 3.83 38.83 -3.59
CA THR A 635 5.19 38.92 -4.10
C THR A 635 5.35 38.04 -5.33
N GLU A 636 6.17 38.51 -6.27
CA GLU A 636 6.76 37.62 -7.28
C GLU A 636 7.97 36.96 -6.63
N GLY A 637 8.01 35.63 -6.55
CA GLY A 637 9.07 34.91 -5.88
C GLY A 637 8.97 33.39 -6.09
N LYS A 638 9.65 32.63 -5.25
CA LYS A 638 9.56 31.15 -5.25
C LYS A 638 8.16 30.71 -4.87
N SER A 639 7.77 29.52 -5.29
CA SER A 639 6.45 28.89 -5.14
C SER A 639 5.79 29.18 -3.77
N ASN A 640 6.48 28.92 -2.67
CA ASN A 640 6.00 29.11 -1.29
C ASN A 640 5.92 30.60 -0.84
N GLU A 641 6.47 31.55 -1.61
CA GLU A 641 6.43 32.97 -1.31
C GLU A 641 5.38 33.73 -2.14
N SER A 642 4.98 33.15 -3.26
CA SER A 642 3.98 33.66 -4.21
C SER A 642 2.65 32.92 -4.15
N GLY A 643 2.40 32.16 -3.10
CA GLY A 643 1.18 31.36 -2.91
C GLY A 643 -0.07 32.19 -2.63
N LEU A 644 -1.23 31.57 -2.83
CA LEU A 644 -2.55 32.10 -2.45
C LEU A 644 -2.85 31.77 -0.99
N ALA A 645 -3.63 32.60 -0.33
CA ALA A 645 -4.34 32.26 0.91
C ALA A 645 -5.85 32.28 0.68
N VAL A 646 -6.56 31.43 1.38
CA VAL A 646 -8.02 31.32 1.25
C VAL A 646 -8.66 31.42 2.64
N VAL A 647 -9.64 32.30 2.78
CA VAL A 647 -10.55 32.34 3.94
C VAL A 647 -11.91 31.86 3.50
N SER A 648 -12.40 30.80 4.12
CA SER A 648 -13.76 30.34 3.97
C SER A 648 -14.61 30.93 5.09
N THR A 649 -15.68 31.60 4.75
CA THR A 649 -16.63 32.21 5.71
C THR A 649 -18.03 31.65 5.50
N VAL A 650 -18.67 31.23 6.57
CA VAL A 650 -20.09 30.93 6.62
C VAL A 650 -20.63 31.45 7.96
N HIS A 651 -21.66 32.30 7.93
CA HIS A 651 -22.11 33.04 9.09
C HIS A 651 -20.94 33.79 9.79
N ASP A 652 -20.66 33.46 11.04
CA ASP A 652 -19.54 34.01 11.82
C ASP A 652 -18.42 32.97 12.02
N PHE A 653 -18.33 31.93 11.16
CA PHE A 653 -17.34 30.86 11.24
C PHE A 653 -16.34 30.95 10.07
N ASP A 654 -15.10 31.15 10.40
CA ASP A 654 -14.03 31.37 9.45
C ASP A 654 -12.96 30.25 9.49
N VAL A 655 -12.57 29.76 8.31
CA VAL A 655 -11.48 28.78 8.14
C VAL A 655 -10.41 29.38 7.25
N LEU A 656 -9.18 29.52 7.77
CA LEU A 656 -8.04 30.05 7.03
C LEU A 656 -7.14 28.91 6.52
N VAL A 657 -6.84 28.96 5.21
CA VAL A 657 -5.85 28.07 4.56
C VAL A 657 -4.74 28.94 3.97
N THR A 658 -3.50 28.76 4.40
CA THR A 658 -2.35 29.58 3.97
C THR A 658 -1.41 28.88 2.99
N GLY A 659 -1.72 27.65 2.58
CA GLY A 659 -0.79 26.83 1.80
C GLY A 659 0.59 26.75 2.49
N ASP A 660 1.66 26.79 1.73
CA ASP A 660 3.02 26.65 2.25
C ASP A 660 3.73 27.98 2.54
N MET A 661 2.95 29.05 2.79
CA MET A 661 3.51 30.35 3.15
C MET A 661 4.46 30.26 4.34
N ASN A 662 5.63 30.88 4.20
CA ASN A 662 6.55 31.02 5.32
C ASN A 662 6.17 32.24 6.19
N LYS A 663 6.72 32.32 7.41
CA LYS A 663 6.46 33.41 8.36
C LYS A 663 6.66 34.82 7.80
N ALA A 664 7.57 35.00 6.84
CA ALA A 664 7.82 36.29 6.24
C ALA A 664 6.67 36.68 5.29
N THR A 665 6.13 35.72 4.54
CA THR A 665 4.98 35.93 3.66
C THR A 665 3.70 36.11 4.48
N GLU A 666 3.49 35.34 5.55
CA GLU A 666 2.39 35.53 6.50
C GLU A 666 2.38 36.96 7.07
N LYS A 667 3.54 37.49 7.46
CA LYS A 667 3.66 38.92 7.93
C LYS A 667 3.32 39.92 6.86
N LYS A 668 3.64 39.64 5.58
CA LYS A 668 3.26 40.51 4.46
C LYS A 668 1.73 40.46 4.27
N LEU A 669 1.15 39.27 4.35
CA LEU A 669 -0.30 39.08 4.26
C LEU A 669 -1.04 39.91 5.32
N LEU A 670 -0.65 39.79 6.58
CA LEU A 670 -1.24 40.56 7.69
C LEU A 670 -1.10 42.09 7.53
N LYS A 671 -0.04 42.56 6.91
CA LYS A 671 0.15 43.99 6.62
C LYS A 671 -0.73 44.47 5.46
N ALA A 672 -0.94 43.61 4.47
CA ALA A 672 -1.68 43.95 3.25
C ALA A 672 -3.18 43.80 3.40
N LYS A 673 -3.63 42.87 4.26
CA LYS A 673 -5.03 42.44 4.39
C LYS A 673 -5.44 42.35 5.86
N PRO A 674 -6.58 42.91 6.23
CA PRO A 674 -7.20 42.61 7.53
C PRO A 674 -7.79 41.19 7.47
N LEU A 675 -7.11 40.23 8.05
CA LEU A 675 -7.66 38.89 8.23
C LEU A 675 -8.69 38.90 9.39
N PRO A 676 -9.80 38.12 9.27
CA PRO A 676 -10.74 37.98 10.38
C PRO A 676 -10.12 37.20 11.56
N ASP A 677 -10.78 37.22 12.70
CA ASP A 677 -10.65 36.21 13.74
C ASP A 677 -11.13 34.90 13.12
N VAL A 678 -10.38 33.79 13.24
CA VAL A 678 -10.73 32.53 12.58
C VAL A 678 -10.88 31.43 13.61
N GLU A 679 -11.93 30.62 13.51
CA GLU A 679 -12.13 29.46 14.38
C GLU A 679 -11.14 28.36 14.07
N VAL A 680 -10.81 28.17 12.78
CA VAL A 680 -9.93 27.10 12.35
C VAL A 680 -8.84 27.59 11.41
N LEU A 681 -7.60 27.21 11.73
CA LEU A 681 -6.43 27.42 10.87
C LEU A 681 -5.97 26.07 10.30
N VAL A 682 -5.94 25.92 8.98
CA VAL A 682 -5.15 24.88 8.34
C VAL A 682 -3.68 25.32 8.37
N ALA A 683 -2.87 24.63 9.19
CA ALA A 683 -1.51 25.06 9.50
C ALA A 683 -0.60 25.02 8.27
N GLY A 684 0.06 26.13 7.99
CA GLY A 684 0.87 26.31 6.80
C GLY A 684 2.03 25.29 6.72
N HIS A 685 2.33 24.86 5.49
CA HIS A 685 3.46 24.02 5.14
C HIS A 685 3.53 22.76 6.00
N HIS A 686 2.40 22.06 6.12
CA HIS A 686 2.23 20.81 6.85
C HIS A 686 2.73 20.87 8.32
N GLY A 687 2.62 22.06 8.94
CA GLY A 687 3.13 22.30 10.28
C GLY A 687 4.65 22.51 10.36
N SER A 688 5.29 22.96 9.29
CA SER A 688 6.71 23.31 9.27
C SER A 688 7.08 24.29 10.37
N SER A 689 8.30 24.18 10.93
CA SER A 689 8.84 25.13 11.91
C SER A 689 8.97 26.55 11.34
N TYR A 690 8.98 26.69 10.02
CA TYR A 690 9.16 27.98 9.31
C TYR A 690 7.85 28.67 8.95
N SER A 691 6.70 28.05 9.18
CA SER A 691 5.35 28.57 8.92
C SER A 691 4.55 28.69 10.21
N THR A 692 3.31 29.12 10.12
CA THR A 692 2.39 29.31 11.26
C THR A 692 3.05 30.17 12.36
N GLY A 693 3.40 31.41 12.00
CA GLY A 693 4.15 32.34 12.83
C GLY A 693 3.33 32.88 14.00
N LYS A 694 4.04 33.40 15.03
CA LYS A 694 3.39 33.98 16.21
C LYS A 694 2.44 35.13 15.83
N GLU A 695 2.89 35.96 14.91
CA GLU A 695 2.11 37.14 14.46
C GLU A 695 0.82 36.74 13.75
N LEU A 696 0.82 35.65 12.97
CA LEU A 696 -0.39 35.12 12.35
C LEU A 696 -1.34 34.64 13.42
N LEU A 697 -0.86 33.80 14.36
CA LEU A 697 -1.67 33.24 15.45
C LEU A 697 -2.24 34.33 16.39
N ASP A 698 -1.48 35.40 16.63
CA ASP A 698 -1.93 36.52 17.48
C ASP A 698 -2.94 37.44 16.76
N ALA A 699 -2.93 37.48 15.42
CA ALA A 699 -3.83 38.29 14.62
C ALA A 699 -5.13 37.58 14.28
N THR A 700 -5.11 36.25 14.11
CA THR A 700 -6.26 35.44 13.70
C THR A 700 -6.85 34.58 14.80
N THR A 701 -6.25 34.53 15.97
CA THR A 701 -6.66 33.88 17.24
C THR A 701 -7.42 32.54 17.10
N PRO A 702 -6.91 31.56 16.31
CA PRO A 702 -7.66 30.36 16.02
C PRO A 702 -7.92 29.51 17.27
N GLU A 703 -9.12 28.93 17.38
CA GLU A 703 -9.48 27.98 18.44
C GLU A 703 -8.86 26.61 18.17
N ALA A 704 -8.79 26.22 16.89
CA ALA A 704 -8.22 24.96 16.44
C ALA A 704 -7.27 25.14 15.26
N ALA A 705 -6.24 24.28 15.21
CA ALA A 705 -5.34 24.15 14.08
C ALA A 705 -5.39 22.72 13.52
N VAL A 706 -5.62 22.59 12.23
CA VAL A 706 -5.58 21.32 11.52
C VAL A 706 -4.27 21.24 10.74
N ILE A 707 -3.51 20.16 10.96
CA ILE A 707 -2.25 19.92 10.27
C ILE A 707 -2.44 18.77 9.28
N SER A 708 -2.41 19.10 7.98
CA SER A 708 -2.37 18.11 6.91
C SER A 708 -0.95 17.57 6.77
N VAL A 709 -0.70 16.34 7.17
CA VAL A 709 0.66 15.78 7.24
C VAL A 709 0.63 14.26 7.12
N GLY A 710 1.63 13.70 6.46
CA GLY A 710 1.78 12.25 6.32
C GLY A 710 2.51 11.60 7.50
N GLU A 711 2.05 10.43 7.92
CA GLU A 711 2.69 9.60 8.95
C GLU A 711 4.17 9.31 8.61
N GLU A 712 4.47 9.13 7.33
CA GLU A 712 5.77 8.70 6.83
C GLU A 712 6.61 9.83 6.22
N ASN A 713 6.28 11.12 6.48
CA ASN A 713 7.02 12.20 5.84
C ASN A 713 8.49 12.25 6.27
N SER A 714 9.36 12.51 5.30
CA SER A 714 10.81 12.61 5.51
C SER A 714 11.26 13.96 6.04
N TYR A 715 10.38 14.97 6.06
CA TYR A 715 10.67 16.36 6.44
C TYR A 715 10.69 16.57 7.96
N GLY A 716 10.14 15.62 8.73
CA GLY A 716 10.01 15.75 10.18
C GLY A 716 8.86 16.68 10.58
N HIS A 717 7.84 16.83 9.73
CA HIS A 717 6.65 17.59 10.05
C HIS A 717 5.64 16.74 10.84
N PRO A 718 4.81 17.38 11.74
CA PRO A 718 4.92 18.77 12.13
C PRO A 718 6.16 19.06 12.98
N GLY A 719 6.79 20.22 12.76
CA GLY A 719 7.96 20.65 13.51
C GLY A 719 7.60 20.98 14.97
N GLN A 720 8.44 20.56 15.94
CA GLN A 720 8.20 20.79 17.37
C GLN A 720 7.94 22.26 17.70
N ALA A 721 8.70 23.19 17.06
CA ALA A 721 8.51 24.62 17.27
C ALA A 721 7.13 25.14 16.85
N THR A 722 6.46 24.51 15.90
CA THR A 722 5.06 24.83 15.54
C THR A 722 4.11 24.30 16.58
N LEU A 723 4.27 23.06 17.00
CA LEU A 723 3.46 22.46 18.07
C LEU A 723 3.58 23.25 19.38
N ASP A 724 4.78 23.71 19.74
CA ASP A 724 5.00 24.52 20.95
C ASP A 724 4.28 25.87 20.84
N ARG A 725 4.33 26.55 19.67
CA ARG A 725 3.60 27.83 19.46
C ARG A 725 2.08 27.69 19.59
N LEU A 726 1.51 26.62 19.05
CA LEU A 726 0.08 26.32 19.16
C LEU A 726 -0.30 26.00 20.61
N LYS A 727 0.50 25.20 21.30
CA LYS A 727 0.31 24.86 22.70
C LYS A 727 0.39 26.06 23.63
N GLU A 728 1.36 26.97 23.41
CA GLU A 728 1.53 28.22 24.18
C GLU A 728 0.26 29.10 24.15
N ARG A 729 -0.58 28.97 23.11
CA ARG A 729 -1.83 29.73 22.91
C ARG A 729 -3.08 28.93 23.22
N ASN A 730 -2.94 27.71 23.76
CA ASN A 730 -4.03 26.77 24.04
C ASN A 730 -4.89 26.43 22.80
N ILE A 731 -4.30 26.48 21.57
CA ILE A 731 -4.99 26.13 20.34
C ILE A 731 -5.08 24.61 20.27
N ALA A 732 -6.27 24.07 20.04
CA ALA A 732 -6.47 22.63 19.82
C ALA A 732 -5.80 22.17 18.53
N VAL A 733 -5.06 21.05 18.55
CA VAL A 733 -4.34 20.56 17.38
C VAL A 733 -4.90 19.22 16.93
N TYR A 734 -5.35 19.18 15.69
CA TYR A 734 -5.82 17.98 14.99
C TYR A 734 -4.83 17.64 13.87
N ARG A 735 -4.52 16.36 13.69
CA ARG A 735 -3.50 15.93 12.71
C ARG A 735 -4.02 14.81 11.84
N THR A 736 -3.88 14.93 10.51
CA THR A 736 -4.35 13.90 9.59
C THR A 736 -3.60 12.58 9.72
N ASP A 737 -2.33 12.60 10.10
CA ASP A 737 -1.52 11.39 10.32
C ASP A 737 -1.89 10.59 11.59
N LEU A 738 -2.68 11.16 12.50
CA LEU A 738 -3.15 10.50 13.73
C LEU A 738 -4.65 10.17 13.68
N GLU A 739 -5.44 11.03 13.08
CA GLU A 739 -6.91 11.00 13.14
C GLU A 739 -7.55 10.65 11.78
N GLY A 740 -6.76 10.61 10.71
CA GLY A 740 -7.28 10.47 9.35
C GLY A 740 -7.89 11.77 8.84
N THR A 741 -8.87 11.70 7.95
CA THR A 741 -9.59 12.86 7.43
C THR A 741 -10.33 13.60 8.55
N ILE A 742 -10.07 14.90 8.69
CA ILE A 742 -10.68 15.77 9.72
C ILE A 742 -11.86 16.50 9.10
N THR A 743 -13.02 16.41 9.74
CA THR A 743 -14.27 17.04 9.29
C THR A 743 -14.71 18.07 10.29
N ILE A 744 -15.01 19.28 9.81
CA ILE A 744 -15.51 20.43 10.56
C ILE A 744 -16.85 20.80 9.96
N GLN A 745 -17.85 20.99 10.80
CA GLN A 745 -19.21 21.28 10.37
C GLN A 745 -19.73 22.52 11.07
N GLU A 746 -20.30 23.41 10.28
CA GLU A 746 -21.04 24.59 10.78
C GLU A 746 -22.53 24.46 10.38
N ASP A 747 -23.42 24.56 11.37
CA ASP A 747 -24.86 24.37 11.23
C ASP A 747 -25.60 25.61 10.72
#